data_64f3a7c8e217d42f3e5253e09be52194
#
_entry.id   64f3a7c8e217d42f3e5253e09be52194
#
_cell.length_a   1.000
_cell.length_b   1.000
_cell.length_c   1.000
_cell.angle_alpha   90.00
_cell.angle_beta   90.00
_cell.angle_gamma   90.00
#
_symmetry.space_group_name_H-M   'P 1'
#
loop_
_entity.id
_entity.type
_entity.pdbx_description
1 polymer ?
#
loop_
_entity_poly.entity_id
_entity_poly.type
_entity_poly.pdbx_seq_one_letter_code
_entity_poly.pdbx_strand_id
1 'polypeptide(L)'
;ACLVGSEMCIRDRSIPTGFTQRATTGMDATLSYYYHYALLSVGSELMAAFETALAPVALSPIAMEAVSLGVSQEQITTFLLPVQSSMHPLYNPDLDYSIYLSQPFFYVLFQILILLITVYIIGSELKFHTAQEWLTTARGNILTAVVGKLLPYTFIFSVIGILANYILYGVLHIPFHGSLLMMNLMTILFIIATQALAVFIFSIFPRIAYIISIVSMVGSLGATLSGVTFPVTSMYPPVHAASYLFPVRHFTEIAQSMLYFDSGFGYYWQSAAILWLFPLVALLILPRLKHWILKDKEELSICEHETPLPRVHNTSHNSIATVIFREWRSISTNAAILLVLMGGIFAYGLLYNLMYAPNLVRKTPVAIVDNSHSALSREYIRLLNATPQASVYALTPNYLEAKEWLKQSKVDGILYLPADFDARVGRGEQSVFTVYASTDAFLNFKNLQEASSRVMLAVNDAHRAEGAVFLPPQGLLAVASSAPVNVSGTALYNYTEGYGSYLIPAVMIIIIFQTLLMVIGMVTGEEAEEFPKGKVVGKHKKLTWLQALYNISGRTFVYVMLYFVFALFLLGLLPHFFSIPNIGNGRDIITMMIPFLLGTSFFGLAASRYFTDSEAPLLMIAFFSVGYIFLSGVSYPLELMPWYWQAAHYVVPAAPAVLAFVKLNSMGGTLADIRPEMITLWIQVIVYFLLSLWVFKKKVFYFRH
;
A
#
# COMPACT_ATOMS: atom_id res chain seq x y z
N ALA A 1 -2.57 -5.11 -28.86
CA ALA A 1 -3.71 -4.18 -28.90
C ALA A 1 -3.61 -3.25 -27.71
N CYS A 2 -3.62 -1.93 -27.96
CA CYS A 2 -3.72 -0.97 -26.86
C CYS A 2 -5.07 -1.13 -26.17
N LEU A 3 -5.08 -1.66 -24.96
CA LEU A 3 -6.31 -1.83 -24.17
C LEU A 3 -6.75 -0.55 -23.48
N VAL A 4 -5.89 0.46 -23.37
CA VAL A 4 -6.18 1.71 -22.66
C VAL A 4 -5.44 2.86 -23.32
N GLY A 5 -6.07 3.99 -23.43
CA GLY A 5 -5.71 5.26 -24.09
C GLY A 5 -4.23 5.52 -24.43
N SER A 6 -3.99 6.33 -25.40
CA SER A 6 -2.71 6.56 -26.09
C SER A 6 -1.49 6.84 -25.18
N GLU A 7 -1.69 7.19 -23.92
CA GLU A 7 -0.63 7.54 -22.97
C GLU A 7 -0.11 6.35 -22.14
N MET A 8 -0.85 5.22 -22.06
CA MET A 8 -0.42 4.01 -21.36
C MET A 8 0.17 2.94 -22.28
N CYS A 9 0.14 3.17 -23.60
CA CYS A 9 0.71 2.25 -24.56
C CYS A 9 2.21 2.46 -24.69
N ILE A 10 2.90 1.38 -25.06
CA ILE A 10 4.29 1.39 -25.50
C ILE A 10 4.46 2.51 -26.53
N ARG A 11 5.21 3.51 -26.16
CA ARG A 11 5.40 4.65 -27.04
C ARG A 11 6.25 4.32 -28.25
N ASP A 12 7.20 3.38 -28.18
CA ASP A 12 8.11 3.13 -29.29
C ASP A 12 8.53 1.67 -29.40
N ARG A 13 8.28 1.11 -30.58
CA ARG A 13 8.98 -0.07 -31.06
C ARG A 13 10.11 0.44 -31.95
N SER A 14 11.35 0.26 -31.52
CA SER A 14 12.46 0.58 -32.41
C SER A 14 12.87 -0.68 -33.14
N ILE A 15 12.38 -0.82 -34.37
CA ILE A 15 12.89 -1.79 -35.32
C ILE A 15 13.90 -1.03 -36.20
N PRO A 16 15.21 -1.29 -36.03
CA PRO A 16 16.22 -0.59 -36.84
C PRO A 16 16.05 -0.82 -38.34
N THR A 17 16.39 0.18 -39.11
CA THR A 17 16.43 0.03 -40.60
C THR A 17 17.41 -1.10 -40.98
N GLY A 18 16.97 -2.00 -41.84
CA GLY A 18 17.75 -3.18 -42.25
C GLY A 18 17.68 -4.33 -41.24
N PHE A 19 16.79 -4.32 -40.24
CA PHE A 19 16.61 -5.36 -39.23
C PHE A 19 16.50 -6.76 -39.84
N THR A 20 15.59 -6.94 -40.83
CA THR A 20 15.39 -8.23 -41.52
C THR A 20 16.67 -8.70 -42.20
N GLN A 21 17.39 -7.81 -42.86
CA GLN A 21 18.62 -8.14 -43.58
C GLN A 21 19.72 -8.53 -42.56
N ARG A 22 19.86 -7.84 -41.46
CA ARG A 22 20.81 -8.18 -40.39
C ARG A 22 20.48 -9.52 -39.75
N ALA A 23 19.20 -9.73 -39.38
CA ALA A 23 18.73 -10.96 -38.80
C ALA A 23 18.95 -12.19 -39.69
N THR A 24 18.79 -12.03 -41.03
CA THR A 24 18.98 -13.10 -42.01
C THR A 24 20.45 -13.32 -42.39
N THR A 25 21.32 -12.31 -42.24
CA THR A 25 22.75 -12.43 -42.54
C THR A 25 23.64 -12.83 -41.35
N GLY A 26 23.02 -13.14 -40.18
CA GLY A 26 23.72 -13.49 -38.97
C GLY A 26 24.46 -12.32 -38.29
N MET A 27 24.10 -11.07 -38.64
CA MET A 27 24.58 -9.88 -37.94
C MET A 27 23.69 -9.57 -36.78
N ASP A 28 24.25 -8.96 -35.71
CA ASP A 28 23.50 -8.50 -34.55
C ASP A 28 22.31 -7.61 -34.95
N ALA A 29 21.10 -8.14 -34.82
CA ALA A 29 19.86 -7.44 -34.97
C ALA A 29 19.22 -7.25 -33.60
N THR A 30 19.22 -6.03 -33.06
CA THR A 30 18.63 -5.74 -31.76
C THR A 30 17.20 -5.23 -31.95
N LEU A 31 16.25 -5.90 -31.32
CA LEU A 31 14.86 -5.45 -31.20
C LEU A 31 14.68 -4.84 -29.80
N SER A 32 14.54 -3.52 -29.75
CA SER A 32 14.32 -2.84 -28.48
C SER A 32 12.84 -2.56 -28.30
N TYR A 33 12.30 -2.92 -27.14
CA TYR A 33 10.96 -2.53 -26.72
C TYR A 33 11.02 -1.77 -25.43
N TYR A 34 10.14 -0.77 -25.32
CA TYR A 34 10.05 0.10 -24.16
C TYR A 34 8.66 -0.06 -23.56
N TYR A 35 8.58 -0.37 -22.27
CA TYR A 35 7.31 -0.58 -21.60
C TYR A 35 7.15 0.36 -20.40
N HIS A 36 5.91 0.76 -20.19
CA HIS A 36 5.55 1.70 -19.14
C HIS A 36 5.54 1.01 -17.79
N TYR A 37 6.47 1.34 -16.88
CA TYR A 37 6.60 0.72 -15.56
C TYR A 37 6.35 1.68 -14.39
N ALA A 38 5.82 2.88 -14.66
CA ALA A 38 5.40 3.78 -13.59
C ALA A 38 4.16 3.27 -12.83
N LEU A 39 3.35 2.40 -13.46
CA LEU A 39 2.29 1.63 -12.82
C LEU A 39 2.70 0.17 -12.82
N LEU A 40 2.97 -0.37 -11.62
CA LEU A 40 3.59 -1.70 -11.47
C LEU A 40 2.76 -2.83 -12.09
N SER A 41 1.44 -2.84 -11.88
CA SER A 41 0.54 -3.86 -12.42
C SER A 41 0.54 -3.88 -13.94
N VAL A 42 0.37 -2.71 -14.56
CA VAL A 42 0.35 -2.58 -16.02
C VAL A 42 1.72 -2.91 -16.62
N GLY A 43 2.79 -2.39 -16.01
CA GLY A 43 4.16 -2.62 -16.49
C GLY A 43 4.55 -4.08 -16.48
N SER A 44 4.18 -4.82 -15.43
CA SER A 44 4.48 -6.24 -15.32
C SER A 44 3.72 -7.10 -16.34
N GLU A 45 2.45 -6.81 -16.55
CA GLU A 45 1.65 -7.51 -17.57
C GLU A 45 2.18 -7.25 -18.99
N LEU A 46 2.54 -6.01 -19.29
CA LEU A 46 3.13 -5.65 -20.57
C LEU A 46 4.48 -6.36 -20.78
N MET A 47 5.34 -6.38 -19.77
CA MET A 47 6.63 -7.07 -19.84
C MET A 47 6.43 -8.57 -20.12
N ALA A 48 5.56 -9.24 -19.39
CA ALA A 48 5.26 -10.66 -19.57
C ALA A 48 4.67 -10.95 -20.98
N ALA A 49 3.74 -10.10 -21.45
CA ALA A 49 3.17 -10.21 -22.77
C ALA A 49 4.21 -10.04 -23.88
N PHE A 50 5.17 -9.10 -23.70
CA PHE A 50 6.25 -8.92 -24.68
C PHE A 50 7.24 -10.06 -24.69
N GLU A 51 7.71 -10.51 -23.53
CA GLU A 51 8.62 -11.65 -23.45
C GLU A 51 8.01 -12.88 -24.13
N THR A 52 6.71 -13.12 -23.88
CA THR A 52 6.00 -14.23 -24.52
C THR A 52 5.84 -14.06 -26.03
N ALA A 53 5.53 -12.83 -26.51
CA ALA A 53 5.29 -12.57 -27.92
C ALA A 53 6.57 -12.45 -28.74
N LEU A 54 7.65 -11.95 -28.15
CA LEU A 54 8.90 -11.67 -28.86
C LEU A 54 9.87 -12.86 -28.88
N ALA A 55 9.77 -13.79 -27.94
CA ALA A 55 10.61 -14.98 -27.94
C ALA A 55 10.49 -15.80 -29.25
N PRO A 56 9.30 -16.10 -29.79
CA PRO A 56 9.18 -16.73 -31.12
C PRO A 56 9.73 -15.89 -32.26
N VAL A 57 9.58 -14.54 -32.17
CA VAL A 57 10.08 -13.62 -33.22
C VAL A 57 11.61 -13.61 -33.22
N ALA A 58 12.24 -13.62 -32.05
CA ALA A 58 13.69 -13.67 -31.94
C ALA A 58 14.28 -14.94 -32.56
N LEU A 59 13.55 -16.04 -32.50
CA LEU A 59 13.96 -17.35 -33.00
C LEU A 59 13.51 -17.59 -34.48
N SER A 60 12.65 -16.73 -35.03
CA SER A 60 12.08 -16.92 -36.37
C SER A 60 13.11 -17.01 -37.52
N PRO A 61 14.25 -16.27 -37.51
CA PRO A 61 15.23 -16.40 -38.58
C PRO A 61 15.87 -17.79 -38.60
N ILE A 62 16.18 -18.34 -37.43
CA ILE A 62 16.75 -19.70 -37.31
C ILE A 62 15.71 -20.74 -37.76
N ALA A 63 14.46 -20.55 -37.36
CA ALA A 63 13.34 -21.40 -37.77
C ALA A 63 13.13 -21.40 -39.29
N MET A 64 13.16 -20.24 -39.94
CA MET A 64 12.99 -20.11 -41.37
C MET A 64 14.12 -20.81 -42.15
N GLU A 65 15.37 -20.67 -41.71
CA GLU A 65 16.51 -21.31 -42.33
C GLU A 65 16.45 -22.82 -42.16
N ALA A 66 16.11 -23.32 -40.96
CA ALA A 66 15.92 -24.73 -40.67
C ALA A 66 14.80 -25.36 -41.52
N VAL A 67 13.69 -24.65 -41.72
CA VAL A 67 12.62 -25.09 -42.67
C VAL A 67 13.14 -25.18 -44.07
N SER A 68 13.98 -24.22 -44.54
CA SER A 68 14.56 -24.25 -45.88
C SER A 68 15.47 -25.44 -46.10
N LEU A 69 16.05 -25.98 -45.02
CA LEU A 69 16.89 -27.19 -45.02
C LEU A 69 16.08 -28.49 -44.86
N GLY A 70 14.75 -28.41 -44.80
CA GLY A 70 13.84 -29.56 -44.72
C GLY A 70 13.66 -30.11 -43.28
N VAL A 71 14.04 -29.37 -42.25
CA VAL A 71 13.80 -29.75 -40.85
C VAL A 71 12.35 -29.53 -40.49
N SER A 72 11.72 -30.49 -39.81
CA SER A 72 10.34 -30.39 -39.40
C SER A 72 10.13 -29.31 -38.31
N GLN A 73 8.97 -28.68 -38.30
CA GLN A 73 8.65 -27.61 -37.34
C GLN A 73 8.76 -28.08 -35.89
N GLU A 74 8.44 -29.34 -35.61
CA GLU A 74 8.54 -29.93 -34.29
C GLU A 74 9.99 -30.07 -33.83
N GLN A 75 10.88 -30.51 -34.74
CA GLN A 75 12.33 -30.59 -34.48
C GLN A 75 12.94 -29.19 -34.28
N ILE A 76 12.48 -28.20 -35.02
CA ILE A 76 12.94 -26.82 -34.88
C ILE A 76 12.57 -26.28 -33.49
N THR A 77 11.33 -26.46 -33.05
CA THR A 77 10.88 -26.00 -31.73
C THR A 77 11.69 -26.65 -30.62
N THR A 78 11.94 -27.95 -30.72
CA THR A 78 12.73 -28.70 -29.75
C THR A 78 14.19 -28.25 -29.70
N PHE A 79 14.78 -27.93 -30.87
CA PHE A 79 16.15 -27.41 -30.96
C PHE A 79 16.30 -25.99 -30.41
N LEU A 80 15.30 -25.14 -30.66
CA LEU A 80 15.33 -23.75 -30.23
C LEU A 80 15.05 -23.57 -28.74
N LEU A 81 14.15 -24.39 -28.21
CA LEU A 81 13.73 -24.34 -26.81
C LEU A 81 13.73 -25.75 -26.20
N PRO A 82 14.92 -26.36 -26.02
CA PRO A 82 15.03 -27.70 -25.45
C PRO A 82 14.52 -27.80 -24.02
N VAL A 83 14.58 -26.72 -23.26
CA VAL A 83 14.04 -26.62 -21.90
C VAL A 83 12.92 -25.61 -21.87
N GLN A 84 11.77 -25.99 -21.32
CA GLN A 84 10.62 -25.12 -21.09
C GLN A 84 10.23 -25.08 -19.62
N SER A 85 9.73 -23.92 -19.17
CA SER A 85 9.13 -23.76 -17.86
C SER A 85 7.61 -23.84 -17.95
N SER A 86 7.00 -24.61 -17.06
CA SER A 86 5.56 -24.60 -16.83
C SER A 86 5.30 -23.92 -15.49
N MET A 87 4.75 -22.69 -15.52
CA MET A 87 4.47 -21.93 -14.33
C MET A 87 3.05 -22.19 -13.85
N HIS A 88 2.91 -22.63 -12.61
CA HIS A 88 1.63 -22.89 -11.98
C HIS A 88 1.44 -21.95 -10.79
N PRO A 89 0.67 -20.84 -10.96
CA PRO A 89 0.25 -20.01 -9.84
C PRO A 89 -0.63 -20.83 -8.91
N LEU A 90 -0.20 -21.01 -7.67
CA LEU A 90 -0.97 -21.72 -6.67
C LEU A 90 -2.03 -20.78 -6.08
N TYR A 91 -3.26 -21.30 -5.90
CA TYR A 91 -4.38 -20.70 -5.17
C TYR A 91 -5.08 -19.50 -5.85
N ASN A 92 -4.45 -18.82 -6.79
CA ASN A 92 -5.04 -17.78 -7.61
C ASN A 92 -4.55 -17.92 -9.06
N PRO A 93 -5.07 -18.94 -9.79
CA PRO A 93 -4.57 -19.29 -11.13
C PRO A 93 -4.73 -18.16 -12.15
N ASP A 94 -5.77 -17.35 -12.01
CA ASP A 94 -6.06 -16.24 -12.91
C ASP A 94 -5.31 -14.95 -12.52
N LEU A 95 -4.50 -15.00 -11.46
CA LEU A 95 -3.79 -13.85 -10.89
C LEU A 95 -4.71 -12.66 -10.61
N ASP A 96 -5.96 -12.95 -10.21
CA ASP A 96 -6.97 -11.93 -9.95
C ASP A 96 -6.54 -11.06 -8.76
N TYR A 97 -6.37 -9.78 -9.05
CA TYR A 97 -5.94 -8.77 -8.08
C TYR A 97 -6.95 -8.56 -6.96
N SER A 98 -8.25 -8.78 -7.23
CA SER A 98 -9.31 -8.68 -6.24
C SER A 98 -9.21 -9.77 -5.17
N ILE A 99 -8.89 -11.01 -5.57
CA ILE A 99 -8.68 -12.13 -4.66
C ILE A 99 -7.46 -11.86 -3.75
N TYR A 100 -6.39 -11.34 -4.33
CA TYR A 100 -5.15 -11.05 -3.61
C TYR A 100 -5.31 -9.95 -2.55
N LEU A 101 -6.04 -8.85 -2.87
CA LEU A 101 -6.08 -7.67 -2.02
C LEU A 101 -7.32 -7.54 -1.14
N SER A 102 -8.49 -8.01 -1.57
CA SER A 102 -9.76 -7.70 -0.89
C SER A 102 -9.78 -8.15 0.57
N GLN A 103 -9.34 -9.36 0.84
CA GLN A 103 -9.32 -9.93 2.19
C GLN A 103 -8.35 -9.20 3.13
N PRO A 104 -7.05 -9.10 2.81
CA PRO A 104 -6.10 -8.46 3.72
C PRO A 104 -6.42 -6.98 3.97
N PHE A 105 -6.85 -6.26 2.94
CA PHE A 105 -7.22 -4.85 3.10
C PHE A 105 -8.47 -4.66 3.95
N PHE A 106 -9.44 -5.56 3.85
CA PHE A 106 -10.59 -5.53 4.76
C PHE A 106 -10.12 -5.58 6.22
N TYR A 107 -9.24 -6.51 6.57
CA TYR A 107 -8.78 -6.65 7.95
C TYR A 107 -7.89 -5.50 8.42
N VAL A 108 -7.13 -4.88 7.52
CA VAL A 108 -6.38 -3.65 7.81
C VAL A 108 -7.35 -2.51 8.16
N LEU A 109 -8.38 -2.27 7.34
CA LEU A 109 -9.41 -1.28 7.62
C LEU A 109 -10.17 -1.59 8.90
N PHE A 110 -10.45 -2.86 9.12
CA PHE A 110 -11.14 -3.32 10.33
C PHE A 110 -10.30 -3.10 11.59
N GLN A 111 -8.98 -3.33 11.53
CA GLN A 111 -8.06 -2.98 12.61
C GLN A 111 -8.11 -1.48 12.94
N ILE A 112 -8.04 -0.62 11.93
CA ILE A 112 -8.11 0.83 12.11
C ILE A 112 -9.41 1.21 12.82
N LEU A 113 -10.53 0.68 12.36
CA LEU A 113 -11.85 0.93 12.95
C LEU A 113 -11.92 0.50 14.41
N ILE A 114 -11.46 -0.73 14.73
CA ILE A 114 -11.47 -1.26 16.09
C ILE A 114 -10.59 -0.42 17.01
N LEU A 115 -9.36 -0.07 16.57
CA LEU A 115 -8.44 0.76 17.33
C LEU A 115 -9.05 2.12 17.67
N LEU A 116 -9.56 2.82 16.66
CA LEU A 116 -10.11 4.17 16.80
C LEU A 116 -11.35 4.20 17.70
N ILE A 117 -12.28 3.29 17.48
CA ILE A 117 -13.53 3.23 18.27
C ILE A 117 -13.20 2.83 19.72
N THR A 118 -12.29 1.86 19.94
CA THR A 118 -11.92 1.44 21.30
C THR A 118 -11.30 2.59 22.08
N VAL A 119 -10.38 3.33 21.48
CA VAL A 119 -9.78 4.51 22.12
C VAL A 119 -10.81 5.60 22.39
N TYR A 120 -11.71 5.85 21.44
CA TYR A 120 -12.77 6.84 21.61
C TYR A 120 -13.72 6.49 22.76
N ILE A 121 -14.12 5.23 22.87
CA ILE A 121 -15.02 4.74 23.93
C ILE A 121 -14.41 4.91 25.33
N ILE A 122 -13.13 4.56 25.49
CA ILE A 122 -12.44 4.71 26.77
C ILE A 122 -12.14 6.20 27.02
N GLY A 123 -11.69 6.92 26.01
CA GLY A 123 -11.31 8.31 26.12
C GLY A 123 -12.49 9.24 26.39
N SER A 124 -13.70 8.89 25.93
CA SER A 124 -14.91 9.66 26.21
C SER A 124 -15.23 9.72 27.70
N GLU A 125 -14.93 8.66 28.47
CA GLU A 125 -15.13 8.67 29.92
C GLU A 125 -14.25 9.73 30.62
N LEU A 126 -13.01 9.87 30.18
CA LEU A 126 -12.12 10.91 30.70
C LEU A 126 -12.51 12.30 30.20
N LYS A 127 -12.88 12.42 28.92
CA LYS A 127 -13.28 13.70 28.31
C LYS A 127 -14.53 14.30 28.97
N PHE A 128 -15.50 13.46 29.30
CA PHE A 128 -16.76 13.89 29.94
C PHE A 128 -16.74 13.79 31.47
N HIS A 129 -15.57 13.49 32.07
CA HIS A 129 -15.39 13.36 33.50
C HIS A 129 -16.29 12.31 34.18
N THR A 130 -16.69 11.28 33.42
CA THR A 130 -17.49 10.13 33.90
C THR A 130 -16.64 8.93 34.30
N ALA A 131 -15.32 9.02 34.17
CA ALA A 131 -14.39 7.90 34.40
C ALA A 131 -14.46 7.33 35.84
N GLN A 132 -14.79 8.18 36.82
CA GLN A 132 -14.95 7.73 38.20
C GLN A 132 -16.24 6.97 38.42
N GLU A 133 -17.35 7.42 37.88
CA GLU A 133 -18.64 6.72 37.92
C GLU A 133 -18.49 5.35 37.27
N TRP A 134 -17.80 5.31 36.11
CA TRP A 134 -17.44 4.08 35.45
C TRP A 134 -16.64 3.12 36.36
N LEU A 135 -15.59 3.61 37.02
CA LEU A 135 -14.77 2.79 37.93
C LEU A 135 -15.54 2.35 39.19
N THR A 136 -16.38 3.22 39.79
CA THR A 136 -17.19 2.88 40.97
C THR A 136 -18.28 1.87 40.64
N THR A 137 -18.91 1.96 39.46
CA THR A 137 -19.86 0.94 38.96
C THR A 137 -19.21 -0.44 38.88
N ALA A 138 -17.91 -0.50 38.56
CA ALA A 138 -17.12 -1.73 38.56
C ALA A 138 -16.53 -2.09 39.91
N ARG A 139 -17.05 -1.53 41.04
CA ARG A 139 -16.57 -1.75 42.39
C ARG A 139 -15.07 -1.47 42.56
N GLY A 140 -14.51 -0.51 41.86
CA GLY A 140 -13.11 -0.13 41.89
C GLY A 140 -12.15 -1.09 41.19
N ASN A 141 -12.65 -2.11 40.49
CA ASN A 141 -11.83 -3.05 39.75
C ASN A 141 -11.71 -2.58 38.27
N ILE A 142 -10.52 -2.15 37.89
CA ILE A 142 -10.25 -1.62 36.53
C ILE A 142 -10.45 -2.67 35.43
N LEU A 143 -10.12 -3.94 35.71
CA LEU A 143 -10.32 -5.03 34.75
C LEU A 143 -11.82 -5.20 34.44
N THR A 144 -12.66 -5.26 35.49
CA THR A 144 -14.11 -5.37 35.32
C THR A 144 -14.68 -4.15 34.61
N ALA A 145 -14.16 -2.95 34.90
CA ALA A 145 -14.55 -1.72 34.22
C ALA A 145 -14.25 -1.78 32.71
N VAL A 146 -13.01 -2.10 32.34
CA VAL A 146 -12.58 -2.15 30.93
C VAL A 146 -13.28 -3.27 30.17
N VAL A 147 -13.31 -4.48 30.69
CA VAL A 147 -13.98 -5.61 30.04
C VAL A 147 -15.49 -5.37 29.91
N GLY A 148 -16.14 -4.90 30.97
CA GLY A 148 -17.58 -4.59 30.92
C GLY A 148 -17.94 -3.52 29.89
N LYS A 149 -17.07 -2.52 29.72
CA LYS A 149 -17.24 -1.46 28.72
C LYS A 149 -17.00 -1.93 27.28
N LEU A 150 -15.98 -2.76 27.08
CA LEU A 150 -15.58 -3.22 25.73
C LEU A 150 -16.41 -4.40 25.23
N LEU A 151 -16.96 -5.23 26.11
CA LEU A 151 -17.67 -6.45 25.74
C LEU A 151 -18.80 -6.22 24.71
N PRO A 152 -19.70 -5.21 24.84
CA PRO A 152 -20.73 -4.95 23.84
C PRO A 152 -20.12 -4.63 22.47
N TYR A 153 -19.03 -3.88 22.43
CA TYR A 153 -18.35 -3.51 21.18
C TYR A 153 -17.59 -4.71 20.58
N THR A 154 -16.97 -5.54 21.43
CA THR A 154 -16.37 -6.82 21.00
C THR A 154 -17.42 -7.68 20.30
N PHE A 155 -18.63 -7.76 20.88
CA PHE A 155 -19.74 -8.49 20.27
C PHE A 155 -20.15 -7.88 18.90
N ILE A 156 -20.31 -6.56 18.83
CA ILE A 156 -20.67 -5.86 17.56
C ILE A 156 -19.57 -6.10 16.51
N PHE A 157 -18.31 -5.90 16.85
CA PHE A 157 -17.20 -6.17 15.93
C PHE A 157 -17.14 -7.64 15.52
N SER A 158 -17.41 -8.57 16.42
CA SER A 158 -17.46 -10.00 16.09
C SER A 158 -18.56 -10.30 15.09
N VAL A 159 -19.74 -9.73 15.24
CA VAL A 159 -20.84 -9.87 14.26
C VAL A 159 -20.43 -9.29 12.91
N ILE A 160 -19.82 -8.11 12.88
CA ILE A 160 -19.33 -7.48 11.64
C ILE A 160 -18.26 -8.35 10.98
N GLY A 161 -17.30 -8.88 11.74
CA GLY A 161 -16.23 -9.74 11.23
C GLY A 161 -16.75 -11.06 10.68
N ILE A 162 -17.70 -11.71 11.37
CA ILE A 162 -18.34 -12.93 10.92
C ILE A 162 -19.16 -12.69 9.64
N LEU A 163 -19.90 -11.58 9.60
CA LEU A 163 -20.67 -11.19 8.40
C LEU A 163 -19.75 -10.90 7.21
N ALA A 164 -18.61 -10.23 7.45
CA ALA A 164 -17.63 -9.97 6.43
C ALA A 164 -17.01 -11.26 5.89
N ASN A 165 -16.67 -12.22 6.75
CA ASN A 165 -16.19 -13.54 6.34
C ASN A 165 -17.23 -14.29 5.49
N TYR A 166 -18.51 -14.20 5.88
CA TYR A 166 -19.58 -14.77 5.09
C TYR A 166 -19.72 -14.11 3.72
N ILE A 167 -19.59 -12.78 3.65
CA ILE A 167 -19.63 -12.06 2.36
C ILE A 167 -18.44 -12.43 1.49
N LEU A 168 -17.22 -12.44 2.03
CA LEU A 168 -16.00 -12.73 1.28
C LEU A 168 -16.03 -14.16 0.72
N TYR A 169 -16.30 -15.15 1.56
CA TYR A 169 -16.17 -16.55 1.19
C TYR A 169 -17.48 -17.19 0.70
N GLY A 170 -18.64 -16.73 1.19
CA GLY A 170 -19.94 -17.26 0.83
C GLY A 170 -20.63 -16.57 -0.33
N VAL A 171 -20.52 -15.22 -0.43
CA VAL A 171 -21.20 -14.42 -1.46
C VAL A 171 -20.28 -14.10 -2.63
N LEU A 172 -19.06 -13.63 -2.35
CA LEU A 172 -18.07 -13.27 -3.37
C LEU A 172 -17.27 -14.49 -3.86
N HIS A 173 -17.48 -15.65 -3.24
CA HIS A 173 -16.84 -16.93 -3.61
C HIS A 173 -15.32 -16.84 -3.73
N ILE A 174 -14.67 -16.01 -2.88
CA ILE A 174 -13.20 -16.02 -2.81
C ILE A 174 -12.76 -17.43 -2.39
N PRO A 175 -11.81 -18.05 -3.11
CA PRO A 175 -11.33 -19.39 -2.79
C PRO A 175 -10.92 -19.50 -1.32
N PHE A 176 -11.47 -20.47 -0.61
CA PHE A 176 -11.19 -20.69 0.80
C PHE A 176 -11.13 -22.19 1.08
N HIS A 177 -10.00 -22.67 1.59
CA HIS A 177 -9.74 -24.09 1.81
C HIS A 177 -9.83 -24.49 3.29
N GLY A 178 -9.77 -23.52 4.20
CA GLY A 178 -9.78 -23.77 5.63
C GLY A 178 -11.17 -23.95 6.24
N SER A 179 -11.24 -24.03 7.57
CA SER A 179 -12.48 -24.09 8.33
C SER A 179 -13.02 -22.69 8.62
N LEU A 180 -14.23 -22.35 8.14
CA LEU A 180 -14.92 -21.09 8.44
C LEU A 180 -15.12 -20.87 9.95
N LEU A 181 -15.37 -21.93 10.70
CA LEU A 181 -15.49 -21.82 12.16
C LEU A 181 -14.17 -21.35 12.79
N MET A 182 -13.05 -21.95 12.38
CA MET A 182 -11.73 -21.56 12.90
C MET A 182 -11.38 -20.13 12.46
N MET A 183 -11.69 -19.76 11.22
CA MET A 183 -11.52 -18.39 10.72
C MET A 183 -12.27 -17.37 11.57
N ASN A 184 -13.54 -17.66 11.90
CA ASN A 184 -14.34 -16.79 12.77
C ASN A 184 -13.78 -16.70 14.20
N LEU A 185 -13.29 -17.82 14.75
CA LEU A 185 -12.63 -17.82 16.07
C LEU A 185 -11.35 -16.98 16.07
N MET A 186 -10.53 -17.09 15.02
CA MET A 186 -9.33 -16.27 14.88
C MET A 186 -9.67 -14.79 14.63
N THR A 187 -10.76 -14.49 13.93
CA THR A 187 -11.26 -13.13 13.77
C THR A 187 -11.66 -12.51 15.11
N ILE A 188 -12.33 -13.26 15.99
CA ILE A 188 -12.68 -12.81 17.34
C ILE A 188 -11.41 -12.56 18.16
N LEU A 189 -10.43 -13.45 18.08
CA LEU A 189 -9.14 -13.29 18.75
C LEU A 189 -8.40 -12.04 18.28
N PHE A 190 -8.41 -11.79 16.97
CA PHE A 190 -7.85 -10.58 16.35
C PHE A 190 -8.53 -9.30 16.86
N ILE A 191 -9.86 -9.30 16.99
CA ILE A 191 -10.62 -8.17 17.55
C ILE A 191 -10.18 -7.90 18.98
N ILE A 192 -10.09 -8.94 19.82
CA ILE A 192 -9.66 -8.83 21.23
C ILE A 192 -8.21 -8.32 21.30
N ALA A 193 -7.30 -8.84 20.48
CA ALA A 193 -5.91 -8.40 20.41
C ALA A 193 -5.79 -6.93 20.00
N THR A 194 -6.59 -6.51 19.03
CA THR A 194 -6.61 -5.11 18.55
C THR A 194 -7.17 -4.16 19.59
N GLN A 195 -8.26 -4.53 20.28
CA GLN A 195 -8.78 -3.76 21.41
C GLN A 195 -7.77 -3.68 22.56
N ALA A 196 -7.08 -4.76 22.84
CA ALA A 196 -6.02 -4.80 23.86
C ALA A 196 -4.86 -3.86 23.53
N LEU A 197 -4.43 -3.81 22.26
CA LEU A 197 -3.44 -2.84 21.78
C LEU A 197 -3.93 -1.39 21.98
N ALA A 198 -5.20 -1.12 21.68
CA ALA A 198 -5.79 0.20 21.90
C ALA A 198 -5.78 0.60 23.38
N VAL A 199 -6.16 -0.31 24.27
CA VAL A 199 -6.11 -0.11 25.73
C VAL A 199 -4.68 0.12 26.21
N PHE A 200 -3.72 -0.64 25.69
CA PHE A 200 -2.30 -0.50 26.03
C PHE A 200 -1.79 0.90 25.66
N ILE A 201 -2.00 1.35 24.41
CA ILE A 201 -1.56 2.67 23.94
C ILE A 201 -2.25 3.76 24.75
N PHE A 202 -3.57 3.65 25.00
CA PHE A 202 -4.33 4.61 25.78
C PHE A 202 -3.81 4.75 27.22
N SER A 203 -3.42 3.63 27.83
CA SER A 203 -2.90 3.63 29.20
C SER A 203 -1.54 4.33 29.35
N ILE A 204 -0.79 4.50 28.26
CA ILE A 204 0.48 5.25 28.24
C ILE A 204 0.22 6.75 28.27
N PHE A 205 -0.74 7.25 27.43
CA PHE A 205 -1.07 8.65 27.25
C PHE A 205 -2.60 8.87 27.30
N PRO A 206 -3.20 9.05 28.46
CA PRO A 206 -4.67 9.05 28.59
C PRO A 206 -5.32 10.39 28.24
N ARG A 207 -4.96 10.98 27.11
CA ARG A 207 -5.59 12.18 26.55
C ARG A 207 -6.13 11.87 25.16
N ILE A 208 -7.45 11.94 24.99
CA ILE A 208 -8.16 11.44 23.80
C ILE A 208 -7.62 12.02 22.47
N ALA A 209 -7.40 13.34 22.37
CA ALA A 209 -6.94 13.97 21.15
C ALA A 209 -5.54 13.49 20.71
N TYR A 210 -4.62 13.29 21.68
CA TYR A 210 -3.28 12.76 21.35
C TYR A 210 -3.32 11.31 20.95
N ILE A 211 -4.12 10.51 21.65
CA ILE A 211 -4.18 9.07 21.43
C ILE A 211 -4.84 8.73 20.09
N ILE A 212 -5.91 9.42 19.73
CA ILE A 212 -6.55 9.21 18.42
C ILE A 212 -5.55 9.50 17.30
N SER A 213 -4.73 10.55 17.44
CA SER A 213 -3.68 10.86 16.48
C SER A 213 -2.62 9.76 16.38
N ILE A 214 -2.14 9.25 17.52
CA ILE A 214 -1.16 8.13 17.57
C ILE A 214 -1.76 6.85 17.00
N VAL A 215 -2.98 6.51 17.39
CA VAL A 215 -3.66 5.28 16.96
C VAL A 215 -4.03 5.32 15.47
N SER A 216 -4.40 6.50 14.94
CA SER A 216 -4.58 6.69 13.50
C SER A 216 -3.29 6.38 12.75
N MET A 217 -2.16 6.85 13.26
CA MET A 217 -0.85 6.59 12.70
C MET A 217 -0.49 5.09 12.79
N VAL A 218 -0.64 4.48 13.96
CA VAL A 218 -0.40 3.04 14.17
C VAL A 218 -1.28 2.20 13.26
N GLY A 219 -2.57 2.54 13.15
CA GLY A 219 -3.52 1.79 12.34
C GLY A 219 -3.14 1.76 10.85
N SER A 220 -2.78 2.90 10.28
CA SER A 220 -2.41 2.97 8.86
C SER A 220 -1.03 2.37 8.56
N LEU A 221 -0.07 2.44 9.49
CA LEU A 221 1.20 1.70 9.36
C LEU A 221 0.99 0.19 9.34
N GLY A 222 -0.04 -0.30 10.02
CA GLY A 222 -0.43 -1.71 9.99
C GLY A 222 -0.69 -2.26 8.58
N ALA A 223 -1.14 -1.43 7.65
CA ALA A 223 -1.35 -1.82 6.25
C ALA A 223 -0.05 -2.31 5.59
N THR A 224 1.02 -1.55 5.73
CA THR A 224 2.33 -1.88 5.15
C THR A 224 3.01 -3.00 5.93
N LEU A 225 2.95 -2.94 7.28
CA LEU A 225 3.59 -3.92 8.15
C LEU A 225 2.82 -5.24 8.25
N SER A 226 1.65 -5.36 7.61
CA SER A 226 0.95 -6.64 7.46
C SER A 226 1.70 -7.64 6.57
N GLY A 227 2.58 -7.15 5.68
CA GLY A 227 3.34 -7.99 4.75
C GLY A 227 2.64 -8.26 3.42
N VAL A 228 1.41 -7.80 3.24
CA VAL A 228 0.61 -8.03 2.02
C VAL A 228 1.15 -7.27 0.82
N THR A 229 1.41 -5.98 0.98
CA THR A 229 1.88 -5.12 -0.11
C THR A 229 3.35 -5.27 -0.42
N PHE A 230 4.16 -5.54 0.60
CA PHE A 230 5.60 -5.79 0.49
C PHE A 230 6.00 -6.86 1.51
N PRO A 231 6.67 -7.96 1.11
CA PRO A 231 7.02 -9.04 2.02
C PRO A 231 7.86 -8.53 3.19
N VAL A 232 7.43 -8.82 4.40
CA VAL A 232 8.09 -8.32 5.63
C VAL A 232 9.51 -8.88 5.76
N THR A 233 9.73 -10.08 5.24
CA THR A 233 11.05 -10.73 5.17
C THR A 233 12.07 -9.96 4.35
N SER A 234 11.61 -9.14 3.40
CA SER A 234 12.44 -8.29 2.54
C SER A 234 12.69 -6.90 3.14
N MET A 235 12.03 -6.54 4.26
CA MET A 235 12.24 -5.28 4.96
C MET A 235 13.53 -5.30 5.79
N TYR A 236 14.03 -4.13 6.14
CA TYR A 236 15.17 -4.03 7.07
C TYR A 236 14.87 -4.69 8.43
N PRO A 237 15.85 -5.34 9.07
CA PRO A 237 15.65 -6.09 10.32
C PRO A 237 14.91 -5.31 11.44
N PRO A 238 15.16 -4.01 11.69
CA PRO A 238 14.43 -3.26 12.70
C PRO A 238 12.94 -3.07 12.33
N VAL A 239 12.64 -2.87 11.03
CA VAL A 239 11.26 -2.72 10.54
C VAL A 239 10.53 -4.05 10.61
N HIS A 240 11.21 -5.14 10.23
CA HIS A 240 10.70 -6.50 10.39
C HIS A 240 10.36 -6.78 11.86
N ALA A 241 11.26 -6.47 12.80
CA ALA A 241 10.99 -6.62 14.22
C ALA A 241 9.80 -5.77 14.70
N ALA A 242 9.68 -4.52 14.22
CA ALA A 242 8.57 -3.65 14.57
C ALA A 242 7.21 -4.18 14.06
N SER A 243 7.19 -4.95 12.97
CA SER A 243 5.95 -5.52 12.44
C SER A 243 5.24 -6.46 13.41
N TYR A 244 5.97 -7.12 14.31
CA TYR A 244 5.38 -7.99 15.34
C TYR A 244 4.50 -7.25 16.36
N LEU A 245 4.59 -5.93 16.43
CA LEU A 245 3.75 -5.10 17.30
C LEU A 245 2.33 -4.89 16.75
N PHE A 246 2.04 -5.36 15.57
CA PHE A 246 0.75 -5.14 14.91
C PHE A 246 -0.10 -6.42 14.84
N PRO A 247 -1.28 -6.46 15.48
CA PRO A 247 -2.15 -7.64 15.44
C PRO A 247 -2.52 -8.08 14.02
N VAL A 248 -2.72 -7.12 13.10
CA VAL A 248 -3.08 -7.42 11.70
C VAL A 248 -2.03 -8.25 10.99
N ARG A 249 -0.73 -8.09 11.28
CA ARG A 249 0.32 -8.93 10.71
C ARG A 249 0.08 -10.41 11.01
N HIS A 250 -0.09 -10.73 12.30
CA HIS A 250 -0.29 -12.12 12.73
C HIS A 250 -1.60 -12.69 12.22
N PHE A 251 -2.63 -11.85 12.21
CA PHE A 251 -3.92 -12.27 11.69
C PHE A 251 -3.88 -12.51 10.17
N THR A 252 -3.17 -11.66 9.40
CA THR A 252 -2.99 -11.85 7.96
C THR A 252 -2.28 -13.17 7.67
N GLU A 253 -1.26 -13.51 8.43
CA GLU A 253 -0.53 -14.78 8.32
C GLU A 253 -1.42 -15.99 8.59
N ILE A 254 -2.27 -15.91 9.62
CA ILE A 254 -3.31 -16.93 9.91
C ILE A 254 -4.30 -17.03 8.75
N ALA A 255 -4.81 -15.90 8.30
CA ALA A 255 -5.82 -15.84 7.25
C ALA A 255 -5.29 -16.38 5.91
N GLN A 256 -4.06 -16.04 5.53
CA GLN A 256 -3.39 -16.57 4.35
C GLN A 256 -3.16 -18.09 4.46
N SER A 257 -2.74 -18.58 5.63
CA SER A 257 -2.57 -20.02 5.87
C SER A 257 -3.87 -20.80 5.68
N MET A 258 -5.01 -20.25 6.11
CA MET A 258 -6.33 -20.86 5.90
C MET A 258 -6.86 -20.69 4.49
N LEU A 259 -6.58 -19.54 3.86
CA LEU A 259 -7.06 -19.22 2.51
C LEU A 259 -6.38 -20.12 1.46
N TYR A 260 -5.05 -20.17 1.51
CA TYR A 260 -4.23 -20.75 0.47
C TYR A 260 -3.82 -22.20 0.74
N PHE A 261 -3.47 -22.56 1.98
CA PHE A 261 -2.75 -23.82 2.22
C PHE A 261 -3.57 -24.96 2.80
N ASP A 262 -4.87 -24.78 3.09
CA ASP A 262 -5.66 -25.77 3.87
C ASP A 262 -4.88 -26.27 5.10
N SER A 263 -4.24 -25.34 5.79
CA SER A 263 -3.33 -25.65 6.87
C SER A 263 -4.10 -25.84 8.17
N GLY A 264 -3.84 -26.95 8.87
CA GLY A 264 -4.36 -27.17 10.21
C GLY A 264 -3.75 -26.18 11.22
N PHE A 265 -4.34 -26.12 12.42
CA PHE A 265 -3.92 -25.20 13.49
C PHE A 265 -2.41 -25.27 13.83
N GLY A 266 -1.77 -26.41 13.62
CA GLY A 266 -0.34 -26.60 13.84
C GLY A 266 0.58 -25.71 13.02
N TYR A 267 0.11 -25.10 11.96
CA TYR A 267 0.92 -24.22 11.09
C TYR A 267 0.90 -22.76 11.51
N TYR A 268 -0.20 -22.29 12.08
CA TYR A 268 -0.38 -20.88 12.48
C TYR A 268 -0.53 -20.66 14.00
N TRP A 269 -0.27 -21.71 14.80
CA TRP A 269 -0.39 -21.62 16.26
C TRP A 269 0.52 -20.54 16.87
N GLN A 270 1.68 -20.28 16.27
CA GLN A 270 2.61 -19.25 16.75
C GLN A 270 1.99 -17.86 16.61
N SER A 271 1.42 -17.53 15.46
CA SER A 271 0.75 -16.26 15.21
C SER A 271 -0.51 -16.13 16.09
N ALA A 272 -1.25 -17.21 16.32
CA ALA A 272 -2.36 -17.23 17.27
C ALA A 272 -1.89 -17.01 18.70
N ALA A 273 -0.77 -17.62 19.12
CA ALA A 273 -0.19 -17.39 20.45
C ALA A 273 0.27 -15.94 20.65
N ILE A 274 0.86 -15.31 19.64
CA ILE A 274 1.23 -13.89 19.69
C ILE A 274 -0.02 -13.01 19.80
N LEU A 275 -1.11 -13.32 19.09
CA LEU A 275 -2.37 -12.58 19.27
C LEU A 275 -2.90 -12.68 20.70
N TRP A 276 -2.73 -13.80 21.39
CA TRP A 276 -3.07 -13.95 22.81
C TRP A 276 -2.14 -13.15 23.73
N LEU A 277 -0.93 -12.82 23.29
CA LEU A 277 0.00 -12.02 24.10
C LEU A 277 -0.49 -10.57 24.25
N PHE A 278 -1.20 -9.99 23.26
CA PHE A 278 -1.70 -8.61 23.34
C PHE A 278 -2.61 -8.36 24.55
N PRO A 279 -3.68 -9.13 24.80
CA PRO A 279 -4.50 -8.94 25.99
C PRO A 279 -3.72 -9.19 27.28
N LEU A 280 -2.76 -10.13 27.31
CA LEU A 280 -1.92 -10.36 28.48
C LEU A 280 -1.05 -9.14 28.81
N VAL A 281 -0.43 -8.53 27.79
CA VAL A 281 0.37 -7.30 27.96
C VAL A 281 -0.52 -6.12 28.38
N ALA A 282 -1.72 -6.01 27.81
CA ALA A 282 -2.67 -4.98 28.20
C ALA A 282 -3.09 -5.10 29.68
N LEU A 283 -3.26 -6.32 30.21
CA LEU A 283 -3.56 -6.55 31.62
C LEU A 283 -2.48 -5.97 32.56
N LEU A 284 -1.20 -6.06 32.16
CA LEU A 284 -0.09 -5.56 32.97
C LEU A 284 -0.09 -4.04 33.11
N ILE A 285 -0.65 -3.31 32.14
CA ILE A 285 -0.67 -1.83 32.14
C ILE A 285 -1.95 -1.24 32.74
N LEU A 286 -3.02 -2.04 32.97
CA LEU A 286 -4.28 -1.55 33.55
C LEU A 286 -4.13 -0.81 34.88
N PRO A 287 -3.20 -1.18 35.82
CA PRO A 287 -2.99 -0.40 37.03
C PRO A 287 -2.59 1.05 36.76
N ARG A 288 -1.85 1.31 35.67
CA ARG A 288 -1.48 2.65 35.25
C ARG A 288 -2.71 3.44 34.78
N LEU A 289 -3.60 2.82 34.00
CA LEU A 289 -4.87 3.44 33.61
C LEU A 289 -5.72 3.81 34.84
N LYS A 290 -5.82 2.89 35.81
CA LYS A 290 -6.52 3.17 37.07
C LYS A 290 -5.91 4.37 37.84
N HIS A 291 -4.59 4.45 37.87
CA HIS A 291 -3.89 5.59 38.52
C HIS A 291 -4.26 6.92 37.83
N TRP A 292 -4.31 6.96 36.50
CA TRP A 292 -4.72 8.15 35.76
C TRP A 292 -6.17 8.56 36.03
N ILE A 293 -7.11 7.60 36.09
CA ILE A 293 -8.52 7.85 36.41
C ILE A 293 -8.66 8.43 37.83
N LEU A 294 -7.86 7.97 38.76
CA LEU A 294 -7.89 8.48 40.15
C LEU A 294 -7.25 9.87 40.27
N LYS A 295 -6.19 10.15 39.48
CA LYS A 295 -5.52 11.45 39.48
C LYS A 295 -6.38 12.55 38.82
N ASP A 296 -7.18 12.24 37.82
CA ASP A 296 -8.12 13.18 37.20
C ASP A 296 -9.10 13.78 38.24
N LYS A 297 -9.39 13.05 39.32
CA LYS A 297 -10.16 13.54 40.46
C LYS A 297 -9.50 14.69 41.22
N GLU A 298 -8.19 14.59 41.45
CA GLU A 298 -7.44 15.60 42.19
C GLU A 298 -7.33 16.90 41.39
N GLU A 299 -7.08 16.80 40.11
CA GLU A 299 -7.03 17.97 39.20
C GLU A 299 -8.41 18.66 39.08
N LEU A 300 -9.50 17.90 39.00
CA LEU A 300 -10.88 18.44 38.97
C LEU A 300 -11.25 19.15 40.27
N SER A 301 -10.88 18.61 41.43
CA SER A 301 -11.17 19.24 42.71
C SER A 301 -10.42 20.56 42.90
N ILE A 302 -9.31 20.75 42.22
CA ILE A 302 -8.54 21.99 42.20
C ILE A 302 -9.14 23.00 41.21
N CYS A 303 -9.63 22.52 40.06
CA CYS A 303 -10.21 23.37 39.01
C CYS A 303 -11.63 23.86 39.30
N GLU A 304 -12.40 23.22 40.20
CA GLU A 304 -13.71 23.73 40.64
C GLU A 304 -13.62 25.11 41.31
N HIS A 305 -12.44 25.55 41.73
CA HIS A 305 -12.20 26.86 42.34
C HIS A 305 -11.74 27.94 41.36
N GLU A 306 -11.35 27.56 40.12
CA GLU A 306 -10.92 28.51 39.08
C GLU A 306 -11.44 28.09 37.71
N THR A 307 -12.71 28.38 37.40
CA THR A 307 -13.13 28.48 36.00
C THR A 307 -12.64 29.82 35.46
N PRO A 308 -11.58 29.88 34.64
CA PRO A 308 -11.30 31.08 33.90
C PRO A 308 -12.47 31.25 32.92
N LEU A 309 -13.28 32.28 33.13
CA LEU A 309 -14.26 32.70 32.15
C LEU A 309 -13.56 32.75 30.78
N PRO A 310 -14.10 32.12 29.74
CA PRO A 310 -13.48 32.13 28.43
C PRO A 310 -13.24 33.57 28.03
N ARG A 311 -11.99 33.93 27.79
CA ARG A 311 -11.59 35.28 27.39
C ARG A 311 -12.30 35.63 26.09
N VAL A 312 -13.33 36.43 26.20
CA VAL A 312 -14.05 37.00 25.05
C VAL A 312 -13.06 37.83 24.26
N HIS A 313 -12.59 37.32 23.15
CA HIS A 313 -11.84 38.14 22.20
C HIS A 313 -12.81 39.09 21.50
N ASN A 314 -12.68 40.35 21.79
CA ASN A 314 -13.44 41.43 21.18
C ASN A 314 -13.11 41.49 19.69
N THR A 315 -13.91 40.82 18.84
CA THR A 315 -13.67 40.63 17.39
C THR A 315 -14.28 41.79 16.59
N SER A 316 -14.11 43.05 17.02
CA SER A 316 -14.66 44.20 16.29
C SER A 316 -13.91 44.51 14.98
N HIS A 317 -12.76 43.90 14.70
CA HIS A 317 -12.01 44.06 13.46
C HIS A 317 -11.70 42.70 12.83
N ASN A 318 -12.58 42.19 11.97
CA ASN A 318 -12.31 41.04 11.13
C ASN A 318 -11.43 41.44 9.93
N SER A 319 -10.17 41.69 10.15
CA SER A 319 -9.19 41.82 9.07
C SER A 319 -8.61 40.41 8.75
N ILE A 320 -8.16 40.21 7.52
CA ILE A 320 -7.49 38.97 7.12
C ILE A 320 -6.33 38.65 8.05
N ALA A 321 -5.55 39.66 8.44
CA ALA A 321 -4.41 39.51 9.34
C ALA A 321 -4.78 38.97 10.72
N THR A 322 -5.93 39.38 11.27
CA THR A 322 -6.44 38.88 12.55
C THR A 322 -6.81 37.41 12.45
N VAL A 323 -7.40 36.96 11.34
CA VAL A 323 -7.71 35.55 11.09
C VAL A 323 -6.45 34.71 10.96
N ILE A 324 -5.46 35.19 10.19
CA ILE A 324 -4.15 34.52 10.03
C ILE A 324 -3.49 34.32 11.39
N PHE A 325 -3.40 35.38 12.20
CA PHE A 325 -2.77 35.28 13.52
C PHE A 325 -3.51 34.32 14.47
N ARG A 326 -4.83 34.39 14.47
CA ARG A 326 -5.66 33.47 15.30
C ARG A 326 -5.45 32.01 14.89
N GLU A 327 -5.49 31.71 13.60
CA GLU A 327 -5.33 30.37 13.08
C GLU A 327 -3.92 29.82 13.35
N TRP A 328 -2.90 30.64 13.12
CA TRP A 328 -1.52 30.29 13.46
C TRP A 328 -1.34 30.00 14.95
N ARG A 329 -1.95 30.84 15.80
CA ARG A 329 -1.91 30.63 17.24
C ARG A 329 -2.62 29.34 17.66
N SER A 330 -3.79 29.05 17.12
CA SER A 330 -4.52 27.81 17.40
C SER A 330 -3.68 26.58 17.04
N ILE A 331 -3.04 26.58 15.87
CA ILE A 331 -2.16 25.49 15.43
C ILE A 331 -0.93 25.37 16.34
N SER A 332 -0.26 26.48 16.63
CA SER A 332 1.04 26.46 17.36
C SER A 332 0.91 26.19 18.86
N THR A 333 -0.25 26.47 19.46
CA THR A 333 -0.47 26.24 20.90
C THR A 333 -1.15 24.91 21.21
N ASN A 334 -1.77 24.28 20.23
CA ASN A 334 -2.44 22.99 20.44
C ASN A 334 -1.45 21.84 20.15
N ALA A 335 -1.02 21.17 21.23
CA ALA A 335 -0.03 20.11 21.11
C ALA A 335 -0.55 18.85 20.40
N ALA A 336 -1.88 18.60 20.36
CA ALA A 336 -2.44 17.50 19.58
C ALA A 336 -2.35 17.78 18.07
N ILE A 337 -2.59 19.02 17.65
CA ILE A 337 -2.41 19.46 16.26
C ILE A 337 -0.92 19.40 15.87
N LEU A 338 -0.02 19.85 16.74
CA LEU A 338 1.43 19.74 16.51
C LEU A 338 1.87 18.27 16.41
N LEU A 339 1.28 17.37 17.18
CA LEU A 339 1.56 15.93 17.07
C LEU A 339 1.15 15.37 15.70
N VAL A 340 -0.02 15.74 15.18
CA VAL A 340 -0.46 15.35 13.82
C VAL A 340 0.48 15.92 12.76
N LEU A 341 0.86 17.19 12.89
CA LEU A 341 1.79 17.84 11.96
C LEU A 341 3.17 17.19 11.99
N MET A 342 3.79 17.08 13.16
CA MET A 342 5.14 16.56 13.28
C MET A 342 5.16 15.04 13.13
N GLY A 343 4.28 14.32 13.83
CA GLY A 343 4.17 12.87 13.76
C GLY A 343 3.68 12.39 12.38
N GLY A 344 2.63 13.03 11.87
CA GLY A 344 2.05 12.69 10.56
C GLY A 344 3.02 12.95 9.42
N ILE A 345 3.72 14.05 9.39
CA ILE A 345 4.59 14.43 8.27
C ILE A 345 5.98 13.81 8.40
N PHE A 346 6.65 14.02 9.53
CA PHE A 346 8.02 13.53 9.69
C PHE A 346 8.07 12.03 9.97
N ALA A 347 7.28 11.54 10.93
CA ALA A 347 7.34 10.12 11.29
C ALA A 347 6.77 9.24 10.17
N TYR A 348 5.63 9.61 9.59
CA TYR A 348 5.06 8.87 8.46
C TYR A 348 5.97 8.91 7.25
N GLY A 349 6.42 10.11 6.84
CA GLY A 349 7.30 10.25 5.70
C GLY A 349 8.57 9.41 5.86
N LEU A 350 9.21 9.48 7.04
CA LEU A 350 10.41 8.70 7.33
C LEU A 350 10.14 7.19 7.38
N LEU A 351 9.07 6.76 8.08
CA LEU A 351 8.76 5.34 8.26
C LEU A 351 8.38 4.68 6.93
N TYR A 352 7.55 5.32 6.09
CA TYR A 352 7.21 4.76 4.78
C TYR A 352 8.44 4.60 3.90
N ASN A 353 9.31 5.61 3.86
CA ASN A 353 10.57 5.50 3.10
C ASN A 353 11.46 4.38 3.65
N LEU A 354 11.56 4.25 4.98
CA LEU A 354 12.36 3.20 5.61
C LEU A 354 11.79 1.79 5.35
N MET A 355 10.47 1.61 5.36
CA MET A 355 9.80 0.34 5.10
C MET A 355 10.04 -0.16 3.66
N TYR A 356 9.99 0.74 2.70
CA TYR A 356 10.19 0.42 1.28
C TYR A 356 11.61 0.71 0.77
N ALA A 357 12.55 1.10 1.65
CA ALA A 357 13.93 1.39 1.27
C ALA A 357 14.67 0.24 0.56
N PRO A 358 14.39 -1.07 0.83
CA PRO A 358 14.96 -2.14 0.03
C PRO A 358 14.57 -2.10 -1.45
N ASN A 359 13.48 -1.41 -1.78
CA ASN A 359 12.94 -1.13 -3.11
C ASN A 359 12.57 -2.38 -3.93
N LEU A 360 13.43 -3.40 -3.94
CA LEU A 360 13.25 -4.67 -4.64
C LEU A 360 13.15 -5.82 -3.63
N VAL A 361 12.25 -6.74 -3.87
CA VAL A 361 12.25 -8.04 -3.20
C VAL A 361 13.41 -8.86 -3.78
N ARG A 362 14.22 -9.45 -2.92
CA ARG A 362 15.37 -10.24 -3.33
C ARG A 362 15.41 -11.55 -2.55
N LYS A 363 16.06 -12.56 -3.16
CA LYS A 363 16.30 -13.85 -2.51
C LYS A 363 15.03 -14.55 -2.04
N THR A 364 13.98 -14.54 -2.88
CA THR A 364 12.77 -15.32 -2.63
C THR A 364 13.12 -16.80 -2.45
N PRO A 365 12.78 -17.42 -1.31
CA PRO A 365 13.18 -18.79 -1.03
C PRO A 365 12.37 -19.80 -1.87
N VAL A 366 13.06 -20.73 -2.50
CA VAL A 366 12.46 -21.78 -3.33
C VAL A 366 12.99 -23.17 -2.92
N ALA A 367 12.08 -24.15 -2.79
CA ALA A 367 12.44 -25.54 -2.62
C ALA A 367 12.69 -26.18 -4.00
N ILE A 368 13.71 -27.00 -4.10
CA ILE A 368 14.00 -27.72 -5.34
C ILE A 368 13.69 -29.21 -5.15
N VAL A 369 12.84 -29.72 -6.01
CA VAL A 369 12.58 -31.17 -6.14
C VAL A 369 13.32 -31.65 -7.38
N ASP A 370 14.56 -32.11 -7.18
CA ASP A 370 15.40 -32.65 -8.28
C ASP A 370 15.35 -34.16 -8.31
N ASN A 371 14.58 -34.70 -9.24
CA ASN A 371 14.50 -36.15 -9.50
C ASN A 371 15.46 -36.59 -10.62
N SER A 372 16.06 -35.64 -11.35
CA SER A 372 16.98 -35.91 -12.44
C SER A 372 18.39 -36.23 -11.97
N HIS A 373 18.86 -35.53 -10.94
CA HIS A 373 20.24 -35.60 -10.43
C HIS A 373 21.33 -35.49 -11.51
N SER A 374 21.01 -34.79 -12.61
CA SER A 374 21.85 -34.68 -13.81
C SER A 374 22.85 -33.52 -13.77
N ALA A 375 23.70 -33.41 -14.78
CA ALA A 375 24.56 -32.27 -14.95
C ALA A 375 23.76 -31.00 -15.26
N LEU A 376 22.75 -31.12 -16.11
CA LEU A 376 21.87 -30.02 -16.51
C LEU A 376 21.03 -29.52 -15.33
N SER A 377 20.50 -30.44 -14.49
CA SER A 377 19.74 -30.01 -13.30
C SER A 377 20.61 -29.25 -12.30
N ARG A 378 21.83 -29.71 -12.05
CA ARG A 378 22.75 -28.99 -11.17
C ARG A 378 23.13 -27.61 -11.69
N GLU A 379 23.34 -27.50 -13.01
CA GLU A 379 23.64 -26.20 -13.63
C GLU A 379 22.43 -25.24 -13.53
N TYR A 380 21.24 -25.72 -13.79
CA TYR A 380 20.02 -24.92 -13.63
C TYR A 380 19.89 -24.42 -12.18
N ILE A 381 20.04 -25.30 -11.20
CA ILE A 381 19.97 -24.96 -9.77
C ILE A 381 21.05 -23.94 -9.39
N ARG A 382 22.28 -24.11 -9.89
CA ARG A 382 23.39 -23.18 -9.66
C ARG A 382 23.07 -21.78 -10.21
N LEU A 383 22.59 -21.70 -11.44
CA LEU A 383 22.20 -20.44 -12.09
C LEU A 383 21.03 -19.78 -11.37
N LEU A 384 20.02 -20.55 -10.97
CA LEU A 384 18.87 -20.02 -10.22
C LEU A 384 19.30 -19.40 -8.89
N ASN A 385 20.15 -20.08 -8.14
CA ASN A 385 20.68 -19.56 -6.87
C ASN A 385 21.62 -18.35 -7.05
N ALA A 386 22.21 -18.20 -8.22
CA ALA A 386 23.03 -17.03 -8.57
C ALA A 386 22.18 -15.79 -8.93
N THR A 387 20.88 -15.94 -9.23
CA THR A 387 20.01 -14.80 -9.51
C THR A 387 19.79 -13.95 -8.26
N PRO A 388 19.61 -12.64 -8.39
CA PRO A 388 19.25 -11.79 -7.26
C PRO A 388 17.80 -12.01 -6.77
N GLN A 389 16.93 -12.57 -7.60
CA GLN A 389 15.52 -12.75 -7.33
C GLN A 389 15.22 -13.97 -6.47
N ALA A 390 15.92 -15.08 -6.69
CA ALA A 390 15.65 -16.37 -6.02
C ALA A 390 16.80 -16.82 -5.13
N SER A 391 16.49 -17.64 -4.13
CA SER A 391 17.48 -18.38 -3.33
C SER A 391 17.00 -19.79 -3.08
N VAL A 392 17.89 -20.76 -3.26
CA VAL A 392 17.57 -22.16 -2.99
C VAL A 392 17.56 -22.38 -1.47
N TYR A 393 16.40 -22.71 -0.92
CA TYR A 393 16.23 -23.03 0.49
C TYR A 393 16.78 -24.42 0.82
N ALA A 394 16.32 -25.44 0.10
CA ALA A 394 16.76 -26.81 0.25
C ALA A 394 16.46 -27.65 -1.01
N LEU A 395 17.18 -28.74 -1.17
CA LEU A 395 16.94 -29.76 -2.20
C LEU A 395 16.32 -30.99 -1.55
N THR A 396 15.32 -31.57 -2.19
CA THR A 396 14.71 -32.84 -1.79
C THR A 396 14.24 -33.62 -3.03
N PRO A 397 14.30 -34.94 -3.04
CA PRO A 397 13.64 -35.74 -4.07
C PRO A 397 12.14 -35.91 -3.82
N ASN A 398 11.65 -35.50 -2.63
CA ASN A 398 10.27 -35.73 -2.22
C ASN A 398 9.42 -34.47 -2.36
N TYR A 399 8.50 -34.49 -3.34
CA TYR A 399 7.56 -33.38 -3.55
C TYR A 399 6.68 -33.08 -2.33
N LEU A 400 6.30 -34.09 -1.54
CA LEU A 400 5.45 -33.88 -0.35
C LEU A 400 6.22 -33.10 0.73
N GLU A 401 7.51 -33.32 0.87
CA GLU A 401 8.35 -32.56 1.79
C GLU A 401 8.47 -31.09 1.37
N ALA A 402 8.71 -30.83 0.08
CA ALA A 402 8.73 -29.46 -0.46
C ALA A 402 7.36 -28.75 -0.28
N LYS A 403 6.26 -29.47 -0.48
CA LYS A 403 4.91 -28.96 -0.22
C LYS A 403 4.69 -28.64 1.26
N GLU A 404 5.28 -29.43 2.15
CA GLU A 404 5.22 -29.17 3.59
C GLU A 404 5.99 -27.90 3.96
N TRP A 405 7.17 -27.65 3.38
CA TRP A 405 7.91 -26.38 3.56
C TRP A 405 7.13 -25.18 3.03
N LEU A 406 6.41 -25.33 1.92
CA LEU A 406 5.54 -24.28 1.39
C LEU A 406 4.39 -23.96 2.37
N LYS A 407 3.72 -24.99 2.91
CA LYS A 407 2.68 -24.81 3.93
C LYS A 407 3.18 -24.15 5.21
N GLN A 408 4.44 -24.38 5.56
CA GLN A 408 5.11 -23.77 6.70
C GLN A 408 5.62 -22.34 6.40
N SER A 409 5.33 -21.81 5.22
CA SER A 409 5.83 -20.50 4.74
C SER A 409 7.37 -20.37 4.84
N LYS A 410 8.09 -21.50 4.74
CA LYS A 410 9.57 -21.52 4.65
C LYS A 410 10.06 -21.23 3.26
N VAL A 411 9.24 -21.53 2.25
CA VAL A 411 9.50 -21.27 0.84
C VAL A 411 8.25 -20.68 0.19
N ASP A 412 8.44 -19.84 -0.82
CA ASP A 412 7.38 -19.23 -1.60
C ASP A 412 7.10 -19.97 -2.92
N GLY A 413 7.90 -20.99 -3.22
CA GLY A 413 7.69 -21.81 -4.40
C GLY A 413 8.43 -23.12 -4.37
N ILE A 414 8.06 -24.00 -5.30
CA ILE A 414 8.67 -25.31 -5.52
C ILE A 414 9.05 -25.41 -6.99
N LEU A 415 10.32 -25.65 -7.27
CA LEU A 415 10.81 -26.01 -8.60
C LEU A 415 10.91 -27.53 -8.68
N TYR A 416 10.18 -28.13 -9.63
CA TYR A 416 10.19 -29.56 -9.87
C TYR A 416 10.93 -29.90 -11.18
N LEU A 417 11.99 -30.65 -11.07
CA LEU A 417 12.80 -31.16 -12.19
C LEU A 417 12.50 -32.67 -12.34
N PRO A 418 11.89 -33.11 -13.46
CA PRO A 418 11.53 -34.52 -13.66
C PRO A 418 12.75 -35.40 -13.83
N ALA A 419 12.60 -36.71 -13.58
CA ALA A 419 13.67 -37.70 -13.65
C ALA A 419 14.33 -37.81 -15.05
N ASP A 420 13.57 -37.55 -16.10
CA ASP A 420 14.01 -37.60 -17.50
C ASP A 420 14.47 -36.25 -18.05
N PHE A 421 14.68 -35.22 -17.18
CA PHE A 421 14.95 -33.84 -17.56
C PHE A 421 16.13 -33.72 -18.55
N ASP A 422 17.27 -34.26 -18.21
CA ASP A 422 18.50 -34.25 -19.04
C ASP A 422 18.42 -35.28 -20.20
N ALA A 423 17.87 -36.45 -19.92
CA ALA A 423 17.74 -37.51 -20.91
C ALA A 423 16.86 -37.10 -22.12
N ARG A 424 15.80 -36.33 -21.91
CA ARG A 424 15.00 -35.77 -22.99
C ARG A 424 15.78 -34.80 -23.85
N VAL A 425 16.45 -33.84 -23.21
CA VAL A 425 17.29 -32.88 -23.92
C VAL A 425 18.37 -33.59 -24.73
N GLY A 426 19.02 -34.60 -24.15
CA GLY A 426 20.02 -35.41 -24.83
C GLY A 426 19.51 -36.24 -26.02
N ARG A 427 18.19 -36.57 -26.03
CA ARG A 427 17.52 -37.22 -27.18
C ARG A 427 17.01 -36.25 -28.24
N GLY A 428 17.19 -34.92 -28.01
CA GLY A 428 16.60 -33.90 -28.88
C GLY A 428 15.11 -33.76 -28.68
N GLU A 429 14.61 -34.12 -27.50
CA GLU A 429 13.20 -33.93 -27.08
C GLU A 429 13.09 -32.71 -26.16
N GLN A 430 11.96 -32.02 -26.20
CA GLN A 430 11.70 -30.92 -25.29
C GLN A 430 11.51 -31.44 -23.86
N SER A 431 12.22 -30.86 -22.91
CA SER A 431 12.08 -31.13 -21.48
C SER A 431 11.37 -29.98 -20.76
N VAL A 432 10.37 -30.30 -19.93
CA VAL A 432 9.56 -29.33 -19.19
C VAL A 432 9.85 -29.49 -17.71
N PHE A 433 10.26 -28.43 -17.06
CA PHE A 433 10.26 -28.33 -15.61
C PHE A 433 9.09 -27.50 -15.13
N THR A 434 8.64 -27.76 -13.90
CA THR A 434 7.45 -27.11 -13.35
C THR A 434 7.83 -26.23 -12.16
N VAL A 435 7.31 -25.00 -12.15
CA VAL A 435 7.43 -24.07 -11.02
C VAL A 435 6.05 -23.86 -10.41
N TYR A 436 5.90 -24.33 -9.18
CA TYR A 436 4.73 -24.05 -8.35
C TYR A 436 5.06 -22.85 -7.47
N ALA A 437 4.43 -21.71 -7.68
CA ALA A 437 4.70 -20.52 -6.90
C ALA A 437 3.45 -20.03 -6.17
N SER A 438 3.61 -19.68 -4.89
CA SER A 438 2.53 -19.12 -4.09
C SER A 438 2.18 -17.71 -4.55
N THR A 439 0.88 -17.42 -4.60
CA THR A 439 0.36 -16.09 -4.93
C THR A 439 -0.03 -15.29 -3.69
N ASP A 440 0.27 -15.77 -2.51
CA ASP A 440 0.03 -15.07 -1.23
C ASP A 440 0.86 -13.78 -1.09
N ALA A 441 2.06 -13.78 -1.68
CA ALA A 441 2.90 -12.59 -1.86
C ALA A 441 3.19 -12.38 -3.34
N PHE A 442 2.41 -11.54 -4.01
CA PHE A 442 2.49 -11.34 -5.47
C PHE A 442 3.90 -10.98 -5.97
N LEU A 443 4.66 -10.21 -5.20
CA LEU A 443 6.04 -9.86 -5.54
C LEU A 443 6.99 -11.07 -5.51
N ASN A 444 6.79 -12.02 -4.59
CA ASN A 444 7.58 -13.25 -4.53
C ASN A 444 7.26 -14.17 -5.72
N PHE A 445 5.97 -14.29 -6.06
CA PHE A 445 5.54 -15.00 -7.27
C PHE A 445 6.23 -14.46 -8.52
N LYS A 446 6.17 -13.12 -8.72
CA LYS A 446 6.79 -12.45 -9.86
C LYS A 446 8.31 -12.69 -9.92
N ASN A 447 8.99 -12.62 -8.79
CA ASN A 447 10.44 -12.89 -8.72
C ASN A 447 10.79 -14.31 -9.16
N LEU A 448 10.01 -15.30 -8.72
CA LEU A 448 10.27 -16.70 -9.11
C LEU A 448 9.98 -16.93 -10.59
N GLN A 449 8.95 -16.30 -11.13
CA GLN A 449 8.63 -16.32 -12.54
C GLN A 449 9.79 -15.74 -13.37
N GLU A 450 10.25 -14.56 -13.03
CA GLU A 450 11.35 -13.87 -13.71
C GLU A 450 12.66 -14.65 -13.61
N ALA A 451 13.03 -15.11 -12.41
CA ALA A 451 14.23 -15.92 -12.20
C ALA A 451 14.23 -17.20 -13.04
N SER A 452 13.11 -17.93 -13.00
CA SER A 452 12.95 -19.19 -13.75
C SER A 452 13.03 -18.98 -15.25
N SER A 453 12.38 -17.94 -15.77
CA SER A 453 12.42 -17.59 -17.20
C SER A 453 13.80 -17.18 -17.66
N ARG A 454 14.51 -16.34 -16.90
CA ARG A 454 15.89 -15.91 -17.23
C ARG A 454 16.86 -17.08 -17.23
N VAL A 455 16.79 -17.97 -16.23
CA VAL A 455 17.67 -19.15 -16.15
C VAL A 455 17.34 -20.14 -17.27
N MET A 456 16.07 -20.35 -17.58
CA MET A 456 15.65 -21.18 -18.72
C MET A 456 16.24 -20.70 -20.04
N LEU A 457 16.16 -19.39 -20.31
CA LEU A 457 16.74 -18.80 -21.52
C LEU A 457 18.28 -18.99 -21.54
N ALA A 458 18.96 -18.73 -20.43
CA ALA A 458 20.42 -18.89 -20.36
C ALA A 458 20.86 -20.34 -20.56
N VAL A 459 20.13 -21.31 -20.01
CA VAL A 459 20.39 -22.74 -20.21
C VAL A 459 20.15 -23.15 -21.66
N ASN A 460 19.07 -22.65 -22.27
CA ASN A 460 18.79 -22.91 -23.68
C ASN A 460 19.84 -22.32 -24.61
N ASP A 461 20.34 -21.12 -24.32
CA ASP A 461 21.41 -20.46 -25.07
C ASP A 461 22.74 -21.25 -24.99
N ALA A 462 23.11 -21.69 -23.78
CA ALA A 462 24.28 -22.51 -23.57
C ALA A 462 24.21 -23.86 -24.33
N HIS A 463 23.02 -24.51 -24.24
CA HIS A 463 22.82 -25.78 -24.92
C HIS A 463 22.83 -25.64 -26.46
N ARG A 464 22.28 -24.58 -27.01
CA ARG A 464 22.37 -24.29 -28.45
C ARG A 464 23.81 -24.05 -28.88
N ALA A 465 24.59 -23.31 -28.08
CA ALA A 465 25.99 -23.07 -28.38
C ALA A 465 26.82 -24.34 -28.40
N GLU A 466 26.58 -25.27 -27.47
CA GLU A 466 27.22 -26.59 -27.43
C GLU A 466 26.80 -27.46 -28.63
N GLY A 467 25.47 -27.51 -28.94
CA GLY A 467 24.93 -28.27 -30.05
C GLY A 467 25.42 -27.76 -31.42
N ALA A 468 25.69 -26.47 -31.54
CA ALA A 468 26.21 -25.87 -32.76
C ALA A 468 27.60 -26.38 -33.15
N VAL A 469 28.38 -26.88 -32.20
CA VAL A 469 29.72 -27.44 -32.45
C VAL A 469 29.65 -28.76 -33.24
N PHE A 470 28.53 -29.48 -33.19
CA PHE A 470 28.33 -30.76 -33.86
C PHE A 470 27.64 -30.67 -35.23
N LEU A 471 27.24 -29.48 -35.69
CA LEU A 471 26.60 -29.27 -36.99
C LEU A 471 27.65 -28.92 -38.08
N PRO A 472 27.41 -29.27 -39.37
CA PRO A 472 28.36 -29.01 -40.43
C PRO A 472 28.61 -27.50 -40.62
N PRO A 473 29.86 -27.10 -40.99
CA PRO A 473 30.35 -25.72 -40.83
C PRO A 473 29.82 -24.68 -41.78
N GLN A 474 28.83 -24.96 -42.60
CA GLN A 474 28.35 -24.03 -43.61
C GLN A 474 26.87 -23.63 -43.41
N GLY A 475 26.63 -22.49 -42.79
CA GLY A 475 25.34 -21.85 -42.71
C GLY A 475 24.66 -21.90 -41.33
N LEU A 476 24.28 -23.08 -40.84
CA LEU A 476 23.57 -23.26 -39.57
C LEU A 476 24.44 -22.92 -38.34
N LEU A 477 25.75 -23.10 -38.42
CA LEU A 477 26.70 -22.79 -37.32
C LEU A 477 26.81 -21.30 -37.01
N ALA A 478 26.80 -20.46 -38.02
CA ALA A 478 26.88 -19.01 -37.84
C ALA A 478 25.56 -18.46 -37.26
N VAL A 479 24.42 -19.08 -37.61
CA VAL A 479 23.09 -18.68 -37.16
C VAL A 479 22.75 -19.25 -35.79
N ALA A 480 23.22 -20.44 -35.46
CA ALA A 480 22.99 -21.08 -34.16
C ALA A 480 23.91 -20.58 -33.04
N SER A 481 25.09 -20.09 -33.36
CA SER A 481 26.05 -19.54 -32.36
C SER A 481 25.82 -18.06 -32.05
N SER A 482 25.12 -17.32 -32.91
CA SER A 482 24.68 -15.94 -32.66
C SER A 482 23.19 -15.98 -32.36
N ALA A 483 22.75 -15.39 -31.26
CA ALA A 483 21.34 -15.05 -31.10
C ALA A 483 21.04 -14.01 -32.22
N PRO A 484 20.35 -14.40 -33.34
CA PRO A 484 20.27 -13.52 -34.51
C PRO A 484 19.47 -12.25 -34.22
N VAL A 485 18.69 -12.30 -33.17
CA VAL A 485 17.90 -11.16 -32.66
C VAL A 485 18.08 -11.05 -31.16
N ASN A 486 18.74 -9.99 -30.74
CA ASN A 486 18.80 -9.62 -29.34
C ASN A 486 17.56 -8.82 -28.96
N VAL A 487 16.77 -9.33 -28.02
CA VAL A 487 15.57 -8.64 -27.51
C VAL A 487 15.95 -7.91 -26.23
N SER A 488 15.90 -6.58 -26.28
CA SER A 488 16.18 -5.72 -25.12
C SER A 488 14.92 -5.00 -24.66
N GLY A 489 14.43 -5.35 -23.50
CA GLY A 489 13.34 -4.63 -22.81
C GLY A 489 13.91 -3.57 -21.87
N THR A 490 13.35 -2.37 -21.94
CA THR A 490 13.72 -1.26 -21.04
C THR A 490 12.49 -0.71 -20.36
N ALA A 491 12.48 -0.79 -19.03
CA ALA A 491 11.45 -0.18 -18.21
C ALA A 491 11.55 1.35 -18.30
N LEU A 492 10.49 2.00 -18.76
CA LEU A 492 10.36 3.44 -18.74
C LEU A 492 9.84 3.91 -17.39
N TYR A 493 10.37 5.05 -16.91
CA TYR A 493 9.91 5.80 -15.75
C TYR A 493 10.24 5.21 -14.36
N ASN A 494 10.30 3.91 -14.21
CA ASN A 494 10.78 3.23 -13.01
C ASN A 494 11.90 2.25 -13.41
N TYR A 495 13.05 2.80 -13.79
CA TYR A 495 14.19 2.04 -14.30
C TYR A 495 14.75 1.02 -13.28
N THR A 496 14.45 1.20 -11.99
CA THR A 496 14.80 0.26 -10.94
C THR A 496 13.84 -0.92 -10.84
N GLU A 497 12.67 -0.82 -11.49
CA GLU A 497 11.55 -1.75 -11.37
C GLU A 497 11.10 -1.99 -9.92
N GLY A 498 11.47 -1.04 -9.04
CA GLY A 498 11.31 -1.14 -7.61
C GLY A 498 9.90 -0.79 -7.14
N TYR A 499 9.41 -1.55 -6.14
CA TYR A 499 8.12 -1.30 -5.53
C TYR A 499 8.09 0.01 -4.73
N GLY A 500 9.18 0.33 -4.02
CA GLY A 500 9.32 1.58 -3.29
C GLY A 500 9.29 2.80 -4.22
N SER A 501 10.05 2.76 -5.31
CA SER A 501 10.09 3.83 -6.33
C SER A 501 8.74 4.08 -6.98
N TYR A 502 7.89 3.05 -7.05
CA TYR A 502 6.52 3.12 -7.55
C TYR A 502 5.54 3.72 -6.54
N LEU A 503 5.54 3.20 -5.29
CA LEU A 503 4.49 3.50 -4.32
C LEU A 503 4.75 4.78 -3.52
N ILE A 504 6.00 5.05 -3.13
CA ILE A 504 6.35 6.16 -2.23
C ILE A 504 5.87 7.50 -2.76
N PRO A 505 6.08 7.88 -4.05
CA PRO A 505 5.60 9.17 -4.55
C PRO A 505 4.08 9.36 -4.34
N ALA A 506 3.29 8.34 -4.60
CA ALA A 506 1.84 8.38 -4.40
C ALA A 506 1.46 8.55 -2.92
N VAL A 507 2.10 7.79 -2.04
CA VAL A 507 1.84 7.85 -0.59
C VAL A 507 2.20 9.21 0.00
N MET A 508 3.26 9.87 -0.46
CA MET A 508 3.64 11.19 0.04
C MET A 508 2.56 12.25 -0.21
N ILE A 509 1.93 12.25 -1.38
CA ILE A 509 0.80 13.15 -1.67
C ILE A 509 -0.40 12.84 -0.76
N ILE A 510 -0.69 11.56 -0.52
CA ILE A 510 -1.77 11.15 0.37
C ILE A 510 -1.51 11.57 1.81
N ILE A 511 -0.27 11.46 2.30
CA ILE A 511 0.13 11.95 3.63
C ILE A 511 -0.12 13.46 3.77
N ILE A 512 0.26 14.25 2.78
CA ILE A 512 0.00 15.70 2.76
C ILE A 512 -1.51 15.95 2.82
N PHE A 513 -2.29 15.27 1.98
CA PHE A 513 -3.74 15.41 1.92
C PHE A 513 -4.42 15.09 3.26
N GLN A 514 -4.18 13.89 3.78
CA GLN A 514 -4.87 13.43 4.99
C GLN A 514 -4.48 14.22 6.23
N THR A 515 -3.20 14.57 6.40
CA THR A 515 -2.74 15.34 7.56
C THR A 515 -3.27 16.78 7.50
N LEU A 516 -3.33 17.39 6.31
CA LEU A 516 -3.94 18.69 6.12
C LEU A 516 -5.43 18.69 6.49
N LEU A 517 -6.18 17.68 6.04
CA LEU A 517 -7.59 17.52 6.42
C LEU A 517 -7.77 17.29 7.92
N MET A 518 -6.90 16.49 8.55
CA MET A 518 -6.93 16.26 9.99
C MET A 518 -6.72 17.56 10.77
N VAL A 519 -5.73 18.36 10.39
CA VAL A 519 -5.45 19.65 11.03
C VAL A 519 -6.63 20.62 10.88
N ILE A 520 -7.18 20.76 9.67
CA ILE A 520 -8.36 21.61 9.43
C ILE A 520 -9.55 21.10 10.27
N GLY A 521 -9.76 19.80 10.29
CA GLY A 521 -10.82 19.16 11.04
C GLY A 521 -10.71 19.40 12.55
N MET A 522 -9.49 19.23 13.12
CA MET A 522 -9.23 19.46 14.54
C MET A 522 -9.47 20.92 14.93
N VAL A 523 -8.91 21.88 14.19
CA VAL A 523 -9.08 23.31 14.48
C VAL A 523 -10.55 23.71 14.41
N THR A 524 -11.27 23.23 13.40
CA THR A 524 -12.69 23.57 13.22
C THR A 524 -13.61 22.83 14.18
N GLY A 525 -13.22 21.63 14.61
CA GLY A 525 -13.91 20.84 15.63
C GLY A 525 -13.76 21.47 17.03
N GLU A 526 -12.53 21.90 17.39
CA GLU A 526 -12.25 22.62 18.63
C GLU A 526 -13.10 23.90 18.73
N GLU A 527 -13.18 24.68 17.64
CA GLU A 527 -14.09 25.83 17.58
C GLU A 527 -15.57 25.44 17.78
N ALA A 528 -15.98 24.27 17.31
CA ALA A 528 -17.36 23.83 17.48
C ALA A 528 -17.67 23.37 18.91
N GLU A 529 -16.68 22.82 19.63
CA GLU A 529 -16.76 22.43 21.03
C GLU A 529 -16.83 23.65 21.96
N GLU A 530 -16.01 24.70 21.69
CA GLU A 530 -16.03 25.94 22.48
C GLU A 530 -17.40 26.64 22.42
N PHE A 531 -18.13 26.49 21.30
CA PHE A 531 -19.42 27.15 21.07
C PHE A 531 -20.54 26.16 20.74
N PRO A 532 -20.94 25.29 21.68
CA PRO A 532 -21.99 24.28 21.43
C PRO A 532 -23.33 24.92 21.11
N LYS A 533 -23.98 24.39 20.06
CA LYS A 533 -25.30 24.83 19.62
C LYS A 533 -26.33 24.75 20.77
N GLY A 534 -26.91 25.89 21.15
CA GLY A 534 -28.02 25.97 22.13
C GLY A 534 -27.64 26.34 23.56
N LYS A 535 -26.36 26.44 23.93
CA LYS A 535 -25.96 26.79 25.31
C LYS A 535 -25.49 28.27 25.50
N VAL A 536 -25.47 29.06 24.44
CA VAL A 536 -24.98 30.44 24.51
C VAL A 536 -26.14 31.42 24.37
N VAL A 537 -26.40 32.16 25.44
CA VAL A 537 -27.35 33.30 25.45
C VAL A 537 -26.60 34.52 24.90
N GLY A 538 -26.81 34.84 23.63
CA GLY A 538 -26.19 36.00 22.98
C GLY A 538 -26.81 36.30 21.61
N LYS A 539 -26.59 37.52 21.10
CA LYS A 539 -27.08 37.91 19.77
C LYS A 539 -26.43 37.11 18.66
N HIS A 540 -27.25 36.35 17.93
CA HIS A 540 -26.80 35.62 16.74
C HIS A 540 -26.48 36.61 15.60
N LYS A 541 -25.23 36.68 15.17
CA LYS A 541 -24.87 37.46 14.00
C LYS A 541 -24.36 36.52 12.89
N LYS A 542 -25.11 36.46 11.79
CA LYS A 542 -24.65 35.79 10.56
C LYS A 542 -23.51 36.61 9.96
N LEU A 543 -22.45 35.95 9.54
CA LEU A 543 -21.36 36.62 8.83
C LEU A 543 -21.85 37.28 7.55
N THR A 544 -21.28 38.43 7.22
CA THR A 544 -21.42 39.02 5.88
C THR A 544 -20.61 38.18 4.88
N TRP A 545 -20.92 38.28 3.59
CA TRP A 545 -20.13 37.59 2.55
C TRP A 545 -18.64 37.96 2.61
N LEU A 546 -18.34 39.22 2.86
CA LEU A 546 -16.97 39.73 2.98
C LEU A 546 -16.24 39.12 4.19
N GLN A 547 -16.90 39.01 5.33
CA GLN A 547 -16.33 38.39 6.53
C GLN A 547 -16.12 36.87 6.34
N ALA A 548 -17.03 36.17 5.65
CA ALA A 548 -16.85 34.78 5.27
C ALA A 548 -15.63 34.62 4.35
N LEU A 549 -15.49 35.50 3.36
CA LEU A 549 -14.34 35.53 2.46
C LEU A 549 -13.01 35.72 3.23
N TYR A 550 -12.95 36.74 4.14
CA TYR A 550 -11.76 36.99 4.95
C TYR A 550 -11.41 35.79 5.83
N ASN A 551 -12.39 35.12 6.43
CA ASN A 551 -12.15 33.93 7.25
C ASN A 551 -11.56 32.77 6.41
N ILE A 552 -12.16 32.48 5.26
CA ILE A 552 -11.70 31.38 4.41
C ILE A 552 -10.31 31.69 3.86
N SER A 553 -10.11 32.89 3.30
CA SER A 553 -8.82 33.27 2.71
C SER A 553 -7.68 33.31 3.74
N GLY A 554 -7.94 33.85 4.94
CA GLY A 554 -6.95 33.91 6.01
C GLY A 554 -6.55 32.54 6.54
N ARG A 555 -7.51 31.63 6.74
CA ARG A 555 -7.27 30.25 7.15
C ARG A 555 -6.51 29.47 6.07
N THR A 556 -7.01 29.51 4.84
CA THR A 556 -6.37 28.84 3.71
C THR A 556 -4.95 29.29 3.49
N PHE A 557 -4.67 30.59 3.66
CA PHE A 557 -3.31 31.12 3.57
C PHE A 557 -2.36 30.44 4.58
N VAL A 558 -2.77 30.30 5.84
CA VAL A 558 -1.97 29.63 6.88
C VAL A 558 -1.73 28.16 6.52
N TYR A 559 -2.77 27.43 6.14
CA TYR A 559 -2.65 26.02 5.78
C TYR A 559 -1.76 25.80 4.57
N VAL A 560 -1.96 26.57 3.50
CA VAL A 560 -1.17 26.45 2.27
C VAL A 560 0.29 26.77 2.53
N MET A 561 0.60 27.85 3.26
CA MET A 561 1.99 28.22 3.58
C MET A 561 2.68 27.15 4.41
N LEU A 562 2.01 26.64 5.44
CA LEU A 562 2.56 25.61 6.32
C LEU A 562 2.80 24.30 5.55
N TYR A 563 1.81 23.83 4.80
CA TYR A 563 1.91 22.58 4.06
C TYR A 563 2.77 22.69 2.80
N PHE A 564 2.98 23.86 2.27
CA PHE A 564 3.96 24.07 1.21
C PHE A 564 5.39 23.77 1.69
N VAL A 565 5.75 24.21 2.91
CA VAL A 565 7.05 23.88 3.51
C VAL A 565 7.19 22.38 3.75
N PHE A 566 6.14 21.72 4.26
CA PHE A 566 6.16 20.28 4.46
C PHE A 566 6.19 19.48 3.15
N ALA A 567 5.54 19.99 2.10
CA ALA A 567 5.61 19.40 0.78
C ALA A 567 7.03 19.46 0.20
N LEU A 568 7.73 20.58 0.36
CA LEU A 568 9.15 20.66 -0.04
C LEU A 568 10.03 19.64 0.70
N PHE A 569 9.74 19.38 1.97
CA PHE A 569 10.43 18.34 2.73
C PHE A 569 10.09 16.94 2.22
N LEU A 570 8.81 16.58 2.12
CA LEU A 570 8.37 15.23 1.75
C LEU A 570 8.66 14.86 0.30
N LEU A 571 8.47 15.81 -0.64
CA LEU A 571 8.58 15.56 -2.07
C LEU A 571 9.96 15.91 -2.65
N GLY A 572 10.72 16.76 -1.97
CA GLY A 572 12.04 17.18 -2.43
C GLY A 572 13.18 16.58 -1.61
N LEU A 573 13.23 16.88 -0.32
CA LEU A 573 14.38 16.52 0.52
C LEU A 573 14.40 15.02 0.87
N LEU A 574 13.27 14.47 1.26
CA LEU A 574 13.18 13.11 1.77
C LEU A 574 13.51 12.03 0.70
N PRO A 575 13.00 12.11 -0.54
CA PRO A 575 13.38 11.19 -1.61
C PRO A 575 14.87 11.19 -1.90
N HIS A 576 15.52 12.35 -1.79
CA HIS A 576 16.97 12.47 -1.99
C HIS A 576 17.76 11.66 -0.95
N PHE A 577 17.37 11.69 0.33
CA PHE A 577 18.02 10.88 1.37
C PHE A 577 17.88 9.37 1.17
N PHE A 578 16.77 8.93 0.61
CA PHE A 578 16.51 7.50 0.36
C PHE A 578 16.85 7.06 -1.06
N SER A 579 17.51 7.91 -1.85
CA SER A 579 17.89 7.62 -3.24
C SER A 579 16.71 7.15 -4.10
N ILE A 580 15.52 7.68 -3.83
CA ILE A 580 14.33 7.41 -4.63
C ILE A 580 14.45 8.24 -5.92
N PRO A 581 14.27 7.62 -7.10
CA PRO A 581 14.36 8.33 -8.36
C PRO A 581 13.38 9.51 -8.42
N ASN A 582 13.92 10.69 -8.70
CA ASN A 582 13.14 11.90 -8.94
C ASN A 582 13.72 12.56 -10.20
N ILE A 583 13.03 12.36 -11.32
CA ILE A 583 13.42 12.91 -12.62
C ILE A 583 12.60 14.14 -13.02
N GLY A 584 11.64 14.52 -12.19
CA GLY A 584 10.71 15.62 -12.44
C GLY A 584 11.34 17.00 -12.31
N ASN A 585 10.78 17.97 -13.06
CA ASN A 585 11.15 19.37 -12.93
C ASN A 585 10.51 19.98 -11.66
N GLY A 586 11.31 20.46 -10.71
CA GLY A 586 10.82 21.04 -9.47
C GLY A 586 9.85 22.22 -9.66
N ARG A 587 9.98 23.00 -10.74
CA ARG A 587 9.05 24.11 -11.05
C ARG A 587 7.65 23.60 -11.37
N ASP A 588 7.56 22.52 -12.12
CA ASP A 588 6.29 21.93 -12.54
C ASP A 588 5.58 21.27 -11.34
N ILE A 589 6.36 20.61 -10.47
CA ILE A 589 5.86 20.04 -9.21
C ILE A 589 5.30 21.16 -8.31
N ILE A 590 6.05 22.27 -8.12
CA ILE A 590 5.58 23.41 -7.32
C ILE A 590 4.30 24.00 -7.92
N THR A 591 4.21 24.13 -9.24
CA THR A 591 3.02 24.67 -9.91
C THR A 591 1.80 23.77 -9.68
N MET A 592 1.96 22.45 -9.72
CA MET A 592 0.91 21.48 -9.42
C MET A 592 0.47 21.51 -7.95
N MET A 593 1.42 21.74 -7.01
CA MET A 593 1.11 21.78 -5.58
C MET A 593 0.17 22.93 -5.19
N ILE A 594 0.17 24.04 -5.93
CA ILE A 594 -0.69 25.20 -5.63
C ILE A 594 -2.18 24.83 -5.67
N PRO A 595 -2.76 24.38 -6.79
CA PRO A 595 -4.17 24.01 -6.83
C PRO A 595 -4.49 22.81 -5.95
N PHE A 596 -3.56 21.87 -5.73
CA PHE A 596 -3.75 20.75 -4.82
C PHE A 596 -3.94 21.20 -3.37
N LEU A 597 -3.05 22.05 -2.83
CA LEU A 597 -3.14 22.54 -1.46
C LEU A 597 -4.35 23.47 -1.26
N LEU A 598 -4.65 24.32 -2.24
CA LEU A 598 -5.85 25.17 -2.23
C LEU A 598 -7.12 24.33 -2.23
N GLY A 599 -7.22 23.38 -3.16
CA GLY A 599 -8.37 22.49 -3.30
C GLY A 599 -8.61 21.65 -2.04
N THR A 600 -7.56 21.08 -1.46
CA THR A 600 -7.61 20.32 -0.21
C THR A 600 -8.06 21.19 0.96
N SER A 601 -7.51 22.43 1.07
CA SER A 601 -7.88 23.37 2.14
C SER A 601 -9.36 23.76 2.06
N PHE A 602 -9.86 24.08 0.87
CA PHE A 602 -11.27 24.41 0.68
C PHE A 602 -12.18 23.19 0.88
N PHE A 603 -11.75 22.00 0.45
CA PHE A 603 -12.48 20.77 0.72
C PHE A 603 -12.64 20.50 2.22
N GLY A 604 -11.55 20.62 2.99
CA GLY A 604 -11.58 20.48 4.45
C GLY A 604 -12.45 21.53 5.13
N LEU A 605 -12.34 22.80 4.73
CA LEU A 605 -13.18 23.88 5.26
C LEU A 605 -14.66 23.68 4.91
N ALA A 606 -14.99 23.17 3.73
CA ALA A 606 -16.38 22.84 3.36
C ALA A 606 -16.90 21.67 4.21
N ALA A 607 -16.07 20.64 4.44
CA ALA A 607 -16.42 19.49 5.28
C ALA A 607 -16.58 19.87 6.77
N SER A 608 -15.96 20.96 7.22
CA SER A 608 -15.97 21.41 8.61
C SER A 608 -17.36 21.60 9.24
N ARG A 609 -18.40 21.74 8.40
CA ARG A 609 -19.80 21.83 8.86
C ARG A 609 -20.25 20.59 9.62
N TYR A 610 -19.72 19.45 9.26
CA TYR A 610 -20.13 18.15 9.80
C TYR A 610 -19.36 17.78 11.08
N PHE A 611 -18.29 18.50 11.39
CA PHE A 611 -17.48 18.26 12.57
C PHE A 611 -18.06 18.98 13.79
N THR A 612 -18.35 18.23 14.84
CA THR A 612 -18.91 18.70 16.10
C THR A 612 -17.91 18.71 17.23
N ASP A 613 -16.81 17.97 17.06
CA ASP A 613 -15.73 17.80 18.01
C ASP A 613 -14.40 17.65 17.28
N SER A 614 -13.28 17.73 18.00
CA SER A 614 -11.94 17.68 17.45
C SER A 614 -11.50 16.26 17.06
N GLU A 615 -12.16 15.22 17.56
CA GLU A 615 -11.80 13.82 17.35
C GLU A 615 -12.48 13.20 16.12
N ALA A 616 -13.72 13.57 15.82
CA ALA A 616 -14.48 12.98 14.71
C ALA A 616 -13.80 13.11 13.35
N PRO A 617 -13.15 14.23 13.00
CA PRO A 617 -12.38 14.33 11.76
C PRO A 617 -11.23 13.33 11.68
N LEU A 618 -10.51 13.13 12.78
CA LEU A 618 -9.39 12.18 12.85
C LEU A 618 -9.87 10.75 12.59
N LEU A 619 -10.98 10.35 13.23
CA LEU A 619 -11.60 9.04 13.05
C LEU A 619 -11.99 8.81 11.59
N MET A 620 -12.69 9.77 11.00
CA MET A 620 -13.21 9.66 9.63
C MET A 620 -12.06 9.61 8.61
N ILE A 621 -11.10 10.53 8.69
CA ILE A 621 -10.01 10.64 7.72
C ILE A 621 -9.07 9.44 7.81
N ALA A 622 -8.77 8.97 9.03
CA ALA A 622 -7.94 7.79 9.22
C ALA A 622 -8.59 6.51 8.67
N PHE A 623 -9.90 6.36 8.83
CA PHE A 623 -10.62 5.23 8.27
C PHE A 623 -10.55 5.19 6.73
N PHE A 624 -10.71 6.33 6.07
CA PHE A 624 -10.64 6.40 4.61
C PHE A 624 -9.22 6.45 4.04
N SER A 625 -8.18 6.51 4.89
CA SER A 625 -6.79 6.72 4.47
C SER A 625 -6.29 5.71 3.42
N VAL A 626 -6.59 4.44 3.62
CA VAL A 626 -6.22 3.35 2.72
C VAL A 626 -7.00 3.42 1.40
N GLY A 627 -8.28 3.81 1.46
CA GLY A 627 -9.13 3.96 0.28
C GLY A 627 -8.62 5.00 -0.71
N TYR A 628 -7.92 6.03 -0.25
CA TYR A 628 -7.38 7.08 -1.13
C TYR A 628 -6.30 6.57 -2.08
N ILE A 629 -5.52 5.55 -1.70
CA ILE A 629 -4.51 4.92 -2.57
C ILE A 629 -5.19 4.24 -3.76
N PHE A 630 -6.25 3.47 -3.49
CA PHE A 630 -7.00 2.80 -4.57
C PHE A 630 -7.71 3.81 -5.47
N LEU A 631 -8.32 4.82 -4.87
CA LEU A 631 -9.05 5.85 -5.60
C LEU A 631 -8.13 6.70 -6.50
N SER A 632 -6.84 6.76 -6.19
CA SER A 632 -5.87 7.55 -6.95
C SER A 632 -5.60 7.04 -8.37
N GLY A 633 -5.91 5.76 -8.66
CA GLY A 633 -5.59 5.15 -9.95
C GLY A 633 -4.17 4.58 -10.07
N VAL A 634 -3.35 4.69 -9.02
CA VAL A 634 -1.97 4.17 -9.02
C VAL A 634 -1.96 2.66 -8.80
N SER A 635 -2.71 2.16 -7.81
CA SER A 635 -2.75 0.72 -7.52
C SER A 635 -3.51 -0.08 -8.57
N TYR A 636 -4.54 0.52 -9.17
CA TYR A 636 -5.36 -0.07 -10.22
C TYR A 636 -5.74 1.01 -11.23
N PRO A 637 -5.59 0.80 -12.55
CA PRO A 637 -5.85 1.82 -13.56
C PRO A 637 -7.27 2.38 -13.48
N LEU A 638 -7.40 3.71 -13.56
CA LEU A 638 -8.68 4.40 -13.41
C LEU A 638 -9.69 3.95 -14.48
N GLU A 639 -9.24 3.71 -15.69
CA GLU A 639 -10.05 3.33 -16.85
C GLU A 639 -10.68 1.95 -16.71
N LEU A 640 -10.07 1.07 -15.90
CA LEU A 640 -10.57 -0.27 -15.62
C LEU A 640 -11.52 -0.29 -14.42
N MET A 641 -11.65 0.82 -13.69
CA MET A 641 -12.56 0.91 -12.56
C MET A 641 -14.01 1.08 -13.04
N PRO A 642 -15.01 0.58 -12.26
CA PRO A 642 -16.41 0.92 -12.46
C PRO A 642 -16.65 2.43 -12.45
N TRP A 643 -17.61 2.92 -13.24
CA TRP A 643 -17.88 4.34 -13.44
C TRP A 643 -18.09 5.14 -12.12
N TYR A 644 -18.67 4.52 -11.10
CA TYR A 644 -18.90 5.16 -9.81
C TYR A 644 -17.61 5.40 -9.02
N TRP A 645 -16.60 4.54 -9.15
CA TRP A 645 -15.26 4.79 -8.60
C TRP A 645 -14.49 5.84 -9.39
N GLN A 646 -14.64 5.83 -10.73
CA GLN A 646 -14.10 6.90 -11.56
C GLN A 646 -14.69 8.26 -11.17
N ALA A 647 -16.01 8.34 -10.91
CA ALA A 647 -16.65 9.57 -10.44
C ALA A 647 -16.11 9.99 -9.05
N ALA A 648 -15.90 9.05 -8.13
CA ALA A 648 -15.34 9.32 -6.82
C ALA A 648 -13.90 9.86 -6.89
N HIS A 649 -13.09 9.39 -7.86
CA HIS A 649 -11.74 9.93 -8.14
C HIS A 649 -11.76 11.45 -8.34
N TYR A 650 -12.72 11.95 -9.11
CA TYR A 650 -12.82 13.39 -9.40
C TYR A 650 -13.36 14.23 -8.23
N VAL A 651 -13.86 13.60 -7.16
CA VAL A 651 -14.33 14.31 -5.96
C VAL A 651 -13.18 14.54 -4.96
N VAL A 652 -12.27 13.61 -4.82
CA VAL A 652 -11.20 13.69 -3.79
C VAL A 652 -9.96 14.36 -4.36
N PRO A 653 -9.51 15.53 -3.83
CA PRO A 653 -8.35 16.26 -4.38
C PRO A 653 -7.05 15.47 -4.43
N ALA A 654 -6.85 14.52 -3.52
CA ALA A 654 -5.67 13.66 -3.53
C ALA A 654 -5.58 12.79 -4.79
N ALA A 655 -6.71 12.33 -5.32
CA ALA A 655 -6.71 11.35 -6.40
C ALA A 655 -6.06 11.90 -7.71
N PRO A 656 -6.54 13.00 -8.31
CA PRO A 656 -5.87 13.59 -9.47
C PRO A 656 -4.47 14.13 -9.14
N ALA A 657 -4.23 14.61 -7.90
CA ALA A 657 -2.91 15.09 -7.50
C ALA A 657 -1.86 13.98 -7.46
N VAL A 658 -2.22 12.77 -7.02
CA VAL A 658 -1.32 11.61 -7.03
C VAL A 658 -0.91 11.26 -8.45
N LEU A 659 -1.87 11.15 -9.39
CA LEU A 659 -1.56 10.87 -10.79
C LEU A 659 -0.69 11.95 -11.41
N ALA A 660 -1.03 13.22 -11.19
CA ALA A 660 -0.23 14.35 -11.66
C ALA A 660 1.20 14.30 -11.12
N PHE A 661 1.37 14.01 -9.82
CA PHE A 661 2.68 13.93 -9.19
C PHE A 661 3.51 12.76 -9.72
N VAL A 662 2.92 11.57 -9.89
CA VAL A 662 3.61 10.40 -10.46
C VAL A 662 4.05 10.71 -11.89
N LYS A 663 3.19 11.33 -12.71
CA LYS A 663 3.56 11.76 -14.07
C LYS A 663 4.73 12.75 -14.08
N LEU A 664 4.73 13.74 -13.21
CA LEU A 664 5.81 14.72 -13.10
C LEU A 664 7.08 14.11 -12.51
N ASN A 665 6.97 13.46 -11.34
CA ASN A 665 8.11 13.02 -10.54
C ASN A 665 8.79 11.77 -11.12
N SER A 666 8.01 10.76 -11.46
CA SER A 666 8.53 9.44 -11.85
C SER A 666 8.67 9.30 -13.36
N MET A 667 7.83 9.99 -14.14
CA MET A 667 7.87 9.93 -15.61
C MET A 667 8.64 11.11 -16.24
N GLY A 668 9.01 12.14 -15.46
CA GLY A 668 9.66 13.34 -15.99
C GLY A 668 8.79 14.13 -16.95
N GLY A 669 7.46 14.01 -16.81
CA GLY A 669 6.48 14.75 -17.60
C GLY A 669 6.52 16.25 -17.34
N THR A 670 5.87 17.01 -18.21
CA THR A 670 5.72 18.46 -18.12
C THR A 670 4.30 18.84 -17.69
N LEU A 671 4.04 20.13 -17.43
CA LEU A 671 2.67 20.62 -17.18
C LEU A 671 1.71 20.34 -18.34
N ALA A 672 2.20 20.15 -19.55
CA ALA A 672 1.37 19.78 -20.69
C ALA A 672 0.82 18.35 -20.58
N ASP A 673 1.62 17.45 -20.03
CA ASP A 673 1.28 16.02 -19.88
C ASP A 673 0.27 15.77 -18.74
N ILE A 674 0.18 16.70 -17.78
CA ILE A 674 -0.77 16.64 -16.65
C ILE A 674 -1.94 17.61 -16.79
N ARG A 675 -2.22 18.08 -18.02
CA ARG A 675 -3.35 19.02 -18.27
C ARG A 675 -4.70 18.53 -17.73
N PRO A 676 -5.12 17.28 -17.91
CA PRO A 676 -6.40 16.80 -17.40
C PRO A 676 -6.49 16.90 -15.89
N GLU A 677 -5.44 16.48 -15.18
CA GLU A 677 -5.36 16.52 -13.73
C GLU A 677 -5.32 17.96 -13.22
N MET A 678 -4.57 18.85 -13.89
CA MET A 678 -4.52 20.28 -13.53
C MET A 678 -5.86 20.96 -13.71
N ILE A 679 -6.60 20.67 -14.79
CA ILE A 679 -7.96 21.19 -15.00
C ILE A 679 -8.87 20.69 -13.89
N THR A 680 -8.82 19.40 -13.56
CA THR A 680 -9.61 18.81 -12.47
C THR A 680 -9.32 19.48 -11.13
N LEU A 681 -8.05 19.67 -10.78
CA LEU A 681 -7.64 20.34 -9.53
C LEU A 681 -8.15 21.79 -9.47
N TRP A 682 -8.07 22.55 -10.56
CA TRP A 682 -8.60 23.91 -10.59
C TRP A 682 -10.11 23.97 -10.53
N ILE A 683 -10.84 23.04 -11.15
CA ILE A 683 -12.31 22.90 -11.00
C ILE A 683 -12.64 22.62 -9.53
N GLN A 684 -11.91 21.69 -8.90
CA GLN A 684 -12.08 21.39 -7.47
C GLN A 684 -11.83 22.62 -6.59
N VAL A 685 -10.79 23.42 -6.87
CA VAL A 685 -10.52 24.69 -6.17
C VAL A 685 -11.76 25.61 -6.23
N ILE A 686 -12.30 25.82 -7.42
CA ILE A 686 -13.47 26.70 -7.60
C ILE A 686 -14.70 26.15 -6.88
N VAL A 687 -15.01 24.88 -7.09
CA VAL A 687 -16.20 24.22 -6.50
C VAL A 687 -16.12 24.23 -4.97
N TYR A 688 -14.98 23.82 -4.39
CA TYR A 688 -14.82 23.75 -2.95
C TYR A 688 -14.68 25.14 -2.30
N PHE A 689 -14.12 26.11 -3.00
CA PHE A 689 -14.17 27.49 -2.55
C PHE A 689 -15.60 28.01 -2.42
N LEU A 690 -16.45 27.81 -3.42
CA LEU A 690 -17.84 28.23 -3.40
C LEU A 690 -18.63 27.49 -2.31
N LEU A 691 -18.38 26.18 -2.14
CA LEU A 691 -18.99 25.39 -1.08
C LEU A 691 -18.56 25.87 0.32
N SER A 692 -17.26 26.11 0.52
CA SER A 692 -16.76 26.62 1.80
C SER A 692 -17.35 28.00 2.11
N LEU A 693 -17.44 28.88 1.12
CA LEU A 693 -18.03 30.20 1.25
C LEU A 693 -19.52 30.12 1.67
N TRP A 694 -20.28 29.22 1.06
CA TRP A 694 -21.67 28.95 1.41
C TRP A 694 -21.81 28.38 2.83
N VAL A 695 -20.93 27.46 3.22
CA VAL A 695 -20.90 26.86 4.56
C VAL A 695 -20.61 27.92 5.62
N PHE A 696 -19.57 28.74 5.43
CA PHE A 696 -19.20 29.79 6.38
C PHE A 696 -20.25 30.89 6.47
N LYS A 697 -20.91 31.24 5.37
CA LYS A 697 -22.05 32.17 5.39
C LYS A 697 -23.22 31.66 6.23
N LYS A 698 -23.46 30.34 6.23
CA LYS A 698 -24.53 29.72 7.05
C LYS A 698 -24.11 29.42 8.49
N LYS A 699 -22.80 29.42 8.79
CA LYS A 699 -22.26 29.20 10.13
C LYS A 699 -22.64 30.38 11.02
N VAL A 700 -23.36 30.09 12.11
CA VAL A 700 -23.71 31.12 13.10
C VAL A 700 -22.57 31.21 14.10
N PHE A 701 -21.92 32.36 14.14
CA PHE A 701 -20.93 32.63 15.17
C PHE A 701 -21.63 33.32 16.35
N TYR A 702 -21.41 32.77 17.53
CA TYR A 702 -21.94 33.32 18.78
C TYR A 702 -20.98 34.38 19.30
N PHE A 703 -21.43 35.63 19.37
CA PHE A 703 -20.67 36.69 20.04
C PHE A 703 -21.25 36.88 21.44
N ARG A 704 -20.44 36.72 22.46
CA ARG A 704 -20.78 37.11 23.81
C ARG A 704 -20.39 38.59 23.97
N HIS A 705 -21.35 39.44 24.36
CA HIS A 705 -21.12 40.84 24.71
C HIS A 705 -20.43 40.95 26.04
#